data_1f5d09755d2243e22218b801291ca44f
#
_entry.id   1f5d09755d2243e22218b801291ca44f
#
_cell.length_a   1.000
_cell.length_b   1.000
_cell.length_c   1.000
_cell.angle_alpha   90.00
_cell.angle_beta   90.00
_cell.angle_gamma   90.00
#
_symmetry.space_group_name_H-M   'P 1'
#
loop_
_entity.id
_entity.type
_entity.pdbx_description
1 polymer ?
#
loop_
_entity_poly.entity_id
_entity_poly.type
_entity_poly.pdbx_seq_one_letter_code
_entity_poly.pdbx_strand_id
1 'polypeptide(L)'
;MIPRLQSLRATHRLQFHKDFTLDDAVALVPYFASLGISHIYASPLLKARAGSMHGYDVVDPRIINPELGGEPALRRLVGALREKGMGLILDIVSNHMAVGGADNPWWLDLLEWGRRSPYADFFDIQWHSPDPLLKGQLLLPFLSTDYGTVLQAGEIPLRFDPAHGVFYIEHYQHHFPINPGTYGPLLESDENPLLDELSKRFAALDQFPQAWDRARQARAELVELVKDEEIARTIEQALQRYDSTTPEGFDRLHRLLEAQHYRLASWRTAGDDINWRRFFDINELGGLRVERPNVFEATHGKIFELISEGLVDGLRIDHIDGLADPRGYCRKLRRRVDALLPARPAGTELSHLPIFVEKILGPDESLREDWGVDGTTGYEFMNQVSLLQHDPKGQEPLAELWSRLSERTADFDQEVLQARDLVLHGTLAGDFENVAQSLLQVARSDLMSRDLTLGAIRRALLALVVNFPIYRTYISVCGRSAEDERFFQQAMQGARTLLSEADWQVLDYLARWLGGEPWRKLARGKQRKLYKNACVRFQQLTSPVAAKSVEDTSFYRSAVLLSRNDVGFHPQHFSAPPQAFHDACIARIEAFPDNLLTTATHDHKRGEDTRTRLAVLSECASWYGEQVERWRQLAIPLKGEENVISAGDELMLYQAMLGSWPLDMQEDAFENYAERLVKWQEKALREAKLQSSWSAANEPYERACREFLQNILLSPQGVALRQSLGATANRIATNGALNSLAQTLLRMTAPGVPDLYQGTEYWDFSLVDPDNRRPVDYPARQRSLDQVSDVSELLGAWQDGRIKQALISQVLNLRARHSALFSRGQYVPLEVLGAHAEQVLAFARINDAEQAIVVVPRLCNELLGTAQTPFINAANWGDTRVVLPFADANRSWKGLFSDAVVTTDKELLLSAALKEFSVNLFIQTK
;
A
#
# COMPACT_ATOMS: atom_id res chain seq x y z
N MET A 1 -27.63 -13.34 -26.31
CA MET A 1 -26.27 -13.92 -26.42
C MET A 1 -25.44 -13.13 -25.45
N ILE A 2 -24.84 -13.74 -24.41
CA ILE A 2 -23.95 -13.05 -23.46
C ILE A 2 -22.73 -12.55 -24.26
N PRO A 3 -22.37 -11.25 -24.17
CA PRO A 3 -21.19 -10.75 -24.86
C PRO A 3 -19.92 -11.54 -24.44
N ARG A 4 -19.03 -11.79 -25.39
CA ARG A 4 -17.74 -12.42 -25.09
C ARG A 4 -16.95 -11.51 -24.15
N LEU A 5 -16.26 -12.10 -23.17
CA LEU A 5 -15.37 -11.38 -22.27
C LEU A 5 -14.35 -10.56 -23.09
N GLN A 6 -14.25 -9.28 -22.78
CA GLN A 6 -13.33 -8.37 -23.44
C GLN A 6 -11.89 -8.62 -22.98
N SER A 7 -10.91 -8.32 -23.85
CA SER A 7 -9.51 -8.26 -23.44
C SER A 7 -9.28 -7.17 -22.40
N LEU A 8 -8.29 -7.35 -21.53
CA LEU A 8 -7.90 -6.35 -20.56
C LEU A 8 -7.38 -5.08 -21.26
N ARG A 9 -8.04 -3.94 -21.04
CA ARG A 9 -7.71 -2.65 -21.68
C ARG A 9 -7.62 -1.49 -20.70
N ALA A 10 -8.48 -1.48 -19.69
CA ALA A 10 -8.51 -0.48 -18.64
C ALA A 10 -9.20 -1.07 -17.42
N THR A 11 -8.70 -0.76 -16.24
CA THR A 11 -9.24 -1.18 -14.95
C THR A 11 -9.79 0.00 -14.18
N HIS A 12 -10.76 -0.29 -13.31
CA HIS A 12 -11.26 0.67 -12.33
C HIS A 12 -11.22 0.01 -10.95
N ARG A 13 -10.38 0.54 -10.06
CA ARG A 13 -10.21 0.05 -8.70
C ARG A 13 -11.36 0.52 -7.81
N LEU A 14 -12.05 -0.43 -7.17
CA LEU A 14 -13.10 -0.20 -6.17
C LEU A 14 -12.69 -0.73 -4.80
N GLN A 15 -12.91 0.06 -3.77
CA GLN A 15 -12.71 -0.30 -2.37
C GLN A 15 -14.05 -0.73 -1.79
N PHE A 16 -14.22 -2.05 -1.61
CA PHE A 16 -15.44 -2.64 -1.03
C PHE A 16 -15.33 -2.68 0.49
N HIS A 17 -16.41 -2.29 1.15
CA HIS A 17 -16.60 -2.34 2.59
C HIS A 17 -18.10 -2.41 2.93
N LYS A 18 -18.45 -2.48 4.20
CA LYS A 18 -19.86 -2.61 4.65
C LYS A 18 -20.80 -1.50 4.17
N ASP A 19 -20.27 -0.29 3.90
CA ASP A 19 -21.05 0.86 3.43
C ASP A 19 -20.99 1.05 1.91
N PHE A 20 -20.22 0.23 1.19
CA PHE A 20 -20.18 0.11 -0.26
C PHE A 20 -19.91 -1.36 -0.64
N THR A 21 -20.99 -2.09 -0.81
CA THR A 21 -20.98 -3.55 -1.01
C THR A 21 -20.87 -3.97 -2.47
N LEU A 22 -20.78 -5.27 -2.71
CA LEU A 22 -20.80 -5.83 -4.06
C LEU A 22 -22.12 -5.55 -4.78
N ASP A 23 -23.24 -5.52 -4.06
CA ASP A 23 -24.55 -5.20 -4.61
C ASP A 23 -24.68 -3.72 -5.01
N ASP A 24 -24.06 -2.81 -4.28
CA ASP A 24 -24.00 -1.38 -4.65
C ASP A 24 -23.28 -1.18 -5.98
N ALA A 25 -22.22 -1.93 -6.22
CA ALA A 25 -21.46 -1.88 -7.46
C ALA A 25 -22.24 -2.45 -8.67
N VAL A 26 -23.21 -3.37 -8.48
CA VAL A 26 -24.05 -3.90 -9.58
C VAL A 26 -24.75 -2.77 -10.32
N ALA A 27 -25.30 -1.79 -9.61
CA ALA A 27 -25.99 -0.65 -10.20
C ALA A 27 -25.06 0.28 -11.01
N LEU A 28 -23.75 0.23 -10.75
CA LEU A 28 -22.74 1.08 -11.38
C LEU A 28 -22.07 0.43 -12.61
N VAL A 29 -22.30 -0.87 -12.86
CA VAL A 29 -21.69 -1.56 -14.01
C VAL A 29 -21.99 -0.88 -15.35
N PRO A 30 -23.22 -0.39 -15.64
CA PRO A 30 -23.48 0.35 -16.87
C PRO A 30 -22.64 1.63 -17.00
N TYR A 31 -22.42 2.35 -15.90
CA TYR A 31 -21.58 3.55 -15.85
C TYR A 31 -20.12 3.22 -16.21
N PHE A 32 -19.52 2.22 -15.58
CA PHE A 32 -18.15 1.81 -15.88
C PHE A 32 -17.97 1.34 -17.32
N ALA A 33 -18.96 0.60 -17.85
CA ALA A 33 -18.97 0.18 -19.25
C ALA A 33 -19.01 1.40 -20.19
N SER A 34 -19.86 2.39 -19.92
CA SER A 34 -19.97 3.62 -20.70
C SER A 34 -18.73 4.50 -20.62
N LEU A 35 -18.05 4.50 -19.47
CA LEU A 35 -16.76 5.17 -19.28
C LEU A 35 -15.64 4.53 -20.12
N GLY A 36 -15.81 3.27 -20.55
CA GLY A 36 -14.84 2.52 -21.36
C GLY A 36 -13.99 1.52 -20.57
N ILE A 37 -14.34 1.26 -19.31
CA ILE A 37 -13.67 0.27 -18.44
C ILE A 37 -13.94 -1.14 -18.96
N SER A 38 -12.92 -1.99 -18.99
CA SER A 38 -13.03 -3.40 -19.36
C SER A 38 -13.07 -4.35 -18.18
N HIS A 39 -12.46 -3.98 -17.05
CA HIS A 39 -12.42 -4.83 -15.85
C HIS A 39 -12.58 -3.98 -14.60
N ILE A 40 -13.37 -4.49 -13.65
CA ILE A 40 -13.34 -3.98 -12.28
C ILE A 40 -12.15 -4.63 -11.57
N TYR A 41 -11.41 -3.83 -10.84
CA TYR A 41 -10.32 -4.26 -9.98
C TYR A 41 -10.79 -4.10 -8.52
N ALA A 42 -11.20 -5.20 -7.92
CA ALA A 42 -11.77 -5.22 -6.58
C ALA A 42 -10.68 -5.22 -5.50
N SER A 43 -10.90 -4.49 -4.40
CA SER A 43 -10.19 -4.69 -3.14
C SER A 43 -10.39 -6.13 -2.63
N PRO A 44 -9.64 -6.59 -1.59
CA PRO A 44 -9.79 -7.96 -1.11
C PRO A 44 -11.24 -8.29 -0.71
N LEU A 45 -11.77 -9.41 -1.21
CA LEU A 45 -13.16 -9.82 -1.02
C LEU A 45 -13.33 -10.99 -0.04
N LEU A 46 -12.24 -11.62 0.41
CA LEU A 46 -12.30 -12.70 1.38
C LEU A 46 -12.72 -12.16 2.76
N LYS A 47 -13.24 -13.04 3.63
CA LYS A 47 -13.75 -12.62 4.95
C LYS A 47 -12.65 -11.93 5.74
N ALA A 48 -12.86 -10.64 5.96
CA ALA A 48 -12.02 -9.77 6.76
C ALA A 48 -12.57 -9.65 8.19
N ARG A 49 -11.84 -8.95 9.05
CA ARG A 49 -12.31 -8.59 10.40
C ARG A 49 -13.62 -7.82 10.31
N ALA A 50 -14.51 -8.01 11.28
CA ALA A 50 -15.78 -7.29 11.35
C ALA A 50 -15.57 -5.77 11.34
N GLY A 51 -16.32 -5.07 10.48
CA GLY A 51 -16.21 -3.63 10.29
C GLY A 51 -14.99 -3.15 9.50
N SER A 52 -14.22 -4.04 8.89
CA SER A 52 -13.07 -3.67 8.05
C SER A 52 -13.50 -2.77 6.89
N MET A 53 -12.78 -1.64 6.72
CA MET A 53 -13.04 -0.68 5.65
C MET A 53 -12.11 -0.87 4.43
N HIS A 54 -11.29 -1.94 4.41
CA HIS A 54 -10.29 -2.17 3.35
C HIS A 54 -10.12 -3.63 2.92
N GLY A 55 -10.45 -4.61 3.78
CA GLY A 55 -10.39 -6.03 3.48
C GLY A 55 -9.01 -6.70 3.54
N TYR A 56 -7.93 -5.96 3.89
CA TYR A 56 -6.57 -6.54 3.99
C TYR A 56 -6.33 -7.31 5.29
N ASP A 57 -7.21 -7.22 6.25
CA ASP A 57 -7.20 -7.90 7.53
C ASP A 57 -8.04 -9.20 7.50
N VAL A 58 -7.68 -10.08 6.56
CA VAL A 58 -8.38 -11.35 6.32
C VAL A 58 -8.33 -12.24 7.56
N VAL A 59 -9.49 -12.75 7.99
CA VAL A 59 -9.64 -13.71 9.09
C VAL A 59 -9.99 -15.12 8.63
N ASP A 60 -10.67 -15.26 7.49
CA ASP A 60 -10.96 -16.57 6.89
C ASP A 60 -10.89 -16.51 5.36
N PRO A 61 -9.85 -17.11 4.75
CA PRO A 61 -9.66 -17.07 3.30
C PRO A 61 -10.55 -18.08 2.52
N ARG A 62 -11.41 -18.81 3.20
CA ARG A 62 -12.25 -19.87 2.59
C ARG A 62 -13.60 -19.37 2.10
N ILE A 63 -14.01 -18.17 2.49
CA ILE A 63 -15.31 -17.60 2.16
C ILE A 63 -15.20 -16.13 1.74
N ILE A 64 -16.14 -15.69 0.90
CA ILE A 64 -16.33 -14.28 0.57
C ILE A 64 -16.94 -13.57 1.79
N ASN A 65 -16.48 -12.36 2.04
CA ASN A 65 -16.87 -11.56 3.21
C ASN A 65 -18.40 -11.34 3.24
N PRO A 66 -19.10 -11.83 4.28
CA PRO A 66 -20.55 -11.64 4.42
C PRO A 66 -20.97 -10.17 4.49
N GLU A 67 -20.12 -9.29 5.05
CA GLU A 67 -20.41 -7.84 5.13
C GLU A 67 -20.47 -7.18 3.77
N LEU A 68 -19.84 -7.78 2.74
CA LEU A 68 -19.90 -7.33 1.35
C LEU A 68 -21.10 -7.94 0.58
N GLY A 69 -21.95 -8.73 1.25
CA GLY A 69 -23.04 -9.48 0.65
C GLY A 69 -22.70 -10.94 0.32
N GLY A 70 -21.48 -11.39 0.64
CA GLY A 70 -21.02 -12.76 0.45
C GLY A 70 -20.91 -13.20 -1.01
N GLU A 71 -20.75 -14.49 -1.22
CA GLU A 71 -20.63 -15.08 -2.56
C GLU A 71 -21.88 -14.85 -3.44
N PRO A 72 -23.10 -14.85 -2.94
CA PRO A 72 -24.29 -14.54 -3.78
C PRO A 72 -24.21 -13.14 -4.40
N ALA A 73 -23.74 -12.13 -3.67
CA ALA A 73 -23.57 -10.77 -4.20
C ALA A 73 -22.41 -10.71 -5.22
N LEU A 74 -21.31 -11.42 -4.98
CA LEU A 74 -20.23 -11.55 -5.96
C LEU A 74 -20.74 -12.13 -7.28
N ARG A 75 -21.56 -13.18 -7.23
CA ARG A 75 -22.15 -13.80 -8.44
C ARG A 75 -23.09 -12.85 -9.18
N ARG A 76 -23.87 -12.01 -8.47
CA ARG A 76 -24.68 -10.97 -9.08
C ARG A 76 -23.83 -9.91 -9.77
N LEU A 77 -22.78 -9.42 -9.10
CA LEU A 77 -21.87 -8.45 -9.69
C LEU A 77 -21.22 -9.01 -10.96
N VAL A 78 -20.65 -10.21 -10.90
CA VAL A 78 -20.02 -10.84 -12.07
C VAL A 78 -21.03 -11.08 -13.18
N GLY A 79 -22.28 -11.48 -12.87
CA GLY A 79 -23.37 -11.58 -13.86
C GLY A 79 -23.59 -10.26 -14.61
N ALA A 80 -23.72 -9.15 -13.87
CA ALA A 80 -23.87 -7.82 -14.46
C ALA A 80 -22.65 -7.40 -15.31
N LEU A 81 -21.43 -7.69 -14.84
CA LEU A 81 -20.20 -7.46 -15.60
C LEU A 81 -20.22 -8.25 -16.93
N ARG A 82 -20.61 -9.53 -16.92
CA ARG A 82 -20.68 -10.37 -18.12
C ARG A 82 -21.69 -9.85 -19.14
N GLU A 83 -22.81 -9.28 -18.70
CA GLU A 83 -23.79 -8.64 -19.60
C GLU A 83 -23.19 -7.47 -20.40
N LYS A 84 -22.13 -6.84 -19.88
CA LYS A 84 -21.35 -5.78 -20.54
C LYS A 84 -20.04 -6.28 -21.16
N GLY A 85 -19.74 -7.58 -21.09
CA GLY A 85 -18.49 -8.16 -21.53
C GLY A 85 -17.29 -7.79 -20.65
N MET A 86 -17.53 -7.30 -19.45
CA MET A 86 -16.49 -6.88 -18.50
C MET A 86 -16.00 -8.04 -17.63
N GLY A 87 -14.75 -7.92 -17.15
CA GLY A 87 -14.10 -8.87 -16.25
C GLY A 87 -13.91 -8.34 -14.83
N LEU A 88 -13.39 -9.22 -13.96
CA LEU A 88 -13.06 -8.93 -12.57
C LEU A 88 -11.62 -9.32 -12.25
N ILE A 89 -10.83 -8.38 -11.75
CA ILE A 89 -9.51 -8.60 -11.14
C ILE A 89 -9.69 -8.62 -9.64
N LEU A 90 -9.16 -9.64 -8.98
CA LEU A 90 -9.25 -9.80 -7.53
C LEU A 90 -7.92 -9.51 -6.85
N ASP A 91 -7.96 -8.66 -5.83
CA ASP A 91 -6.84 -8.41 -4.92
C ASP A 91 -6.74 -9.54 -3.89
N ILE A 92 -5.59 -10.17 -3.76
CA ILE A 92 -5.38 -11.28 -2.82
C ILE A 92 -4.24 -10.99 -1.84
N VAL A 93 -4.52 -11.24 -0.57
CA VAL A 93 -3.59 -11.04 0.54
C VAL A 93 -2.97 -12.38 0.92
N SER A 94 -1.74 -12.64 0.46
CA SER A 94 -1.04 -13.90 0.69
C SER A 94 0.02 -13.84 1.78
N ASN A 95 0.47 -12.63 2.16
CA ASN A 95 1.57 -12.44 3.09
C ASN A 95 1.17 -12.60 4.56
N HIS A 96 -0.07 -12.26 4.93
CA HIS A 96 -0.52 -12.18 6.32
C HIS A 96 -2.02 -12.43 6.47
N MET A 97 -2.44 -12.62 7.70
CA MET A 97 -3.85 -12.62 8.13
C MET A 97 -3.99 -11.80 9.40
N ALA A 98 -5.22 -11.33 9.66
CA ALA A 98 -5.54 -10.70 10.94
C ALA A 98 -5.39 -11.73 12.08
N VAL A 99 -4.68 -11.32 13.12
CA VAL A 99 -4.46 -12.05 14.36
C VAL A 99 -4.85 -11.15 15.54
N GLY A 100 -5.20 -11.74 16.66
CA GLY A 100 -5.92 -10.97 17.67
C GLY A 100 -7.42 -10.91 17.34
N GLY A 101 -8.26 -10.34 18.21
CA GLY A 101 -9.70 -10.45 18.07
C GLY A 101 -10.21 -11.87 18.37
N ALA A 102 -11.43 -12.17 17.89
CA ALA A 102 -12.10 -13.44 18.10
C ALA A 102 -12.44 -14.19 16.79
N ASP A 103 -11.98 -13.70 15.64
CA ASP A 103 -12.57 -14.04 14.33
C ASP A 103 -11.71 -14.98 13.47
N ASN A 104 -10.41 -15.13 13.76
CA ASN A 104 -9.53 -15.99 12.97
C ASN A 104 -9.46 -17.39 13.54
N PRO A 105 -10.15 -18.40 12.95
CA PRO A 105 -10.22 -19.74 13.52
C PRO A 105 -8.87 -20.47 13.51
N TRP A 106 -7.96 -20.14 12.58
CA TRP A 106 -6.62 -20.76 12.52
C TRP A 106 -5.72 -20.24 13.63
N TRP A 107 -5.81 -18.93 13.91
CA TRP A 107 -5.05 -18.31 14.98
C TRP A 107 -5.55 -18.74 16.37
N LEU A 108 -6.87 -18.79 16.57
CA LEU A 108 -7.46 -19.22 17.82
C LEU A 108 -7.12 -20.69 18.15
N ASP A 109 -7.18 -21.59 17.16
CA ASP A 109 -6.76 -22.99 17.31
C ASP A 109 -5.25 -23.08 17.65
N LEU A 110 -4.43 -22.23 17.00
CA LEU A 110 -3.00 -22.14 17.29
C LEU A 110 -2.73 -21.69 18.74
N LEU A 111 -3.45 -20.71 19.26
CA LEU A 111 -3.32 -20.26 20.65
C LEU A 111 -3.72 -21.34 21.62
N GLU A 112 -4.76 -22.08 21.30
CA GLU A 112 -5.30 -23.13 22.12
C GLU A 112 -4.40 -24.36 22.21
N TRP A 113 -3.80 -24.78 21.07
CA TRP A 113 -3.08 -26.03 20.95
C TRP A 113 -1.55 -25.88 20.80
N GLY A 114 -1.07 -24.66 20.60
CA GLY A 114 0.34 -24.39 20.38
C GLY A 114 0.90 -25.17 19.20
N ARG A 115 2.01 -25.85 19.41
CA ARG A 115 2.68 -26.66 18.35
C ARG A 115 1.89 -27.89 17.89
N ARG A 116 0.84 -28.28 18.63
CA ARG A 116 -0.03 -29.40 18.25
C ARG A 116 -1.17 -28.97 17.34
N SER A 117 -1.40 -27.69 17.18
CA SER A 117 -2.34 -27.16 16.21
C SER A 117 -1.95 -27.56 14.78
N PRO A 118 -2.90 -27.98 13.93
CA PRO A 118 -2.64 -28.17 12.50
C PRO A 118 -2.19 -26.90 11.81
N TYR A 119 -2.44 -25.73 12.40
CA TYR A 119 -2.07 -24.42 11.91
C TYR A 119 -0.74 -23.87 12.48
N ALA A 120 -0.03 -24.64 13.31
CA ALA A 120 1.25 -24.24 13.91
C ALA A 120 2.32 -23.87 12.87
N ASP A 121 2.22 -24.46 11.68
CA ASP A 121 3.11 -24.24 10.55
C ASP A 121 2.58 -23.21 9.53
N PHE A 122 1.38 -22.66 9.76
CA PHE A 122 0.76 -21.68 8.85
C PHE A 122 1.35 -20.30 9.06
N PHE A 123 1.57 -19.94 10.32
CA PHE A 123 2.15 -18.67 10.71
C PHE A 123 3.68 -18.78 10.85
N ASP A 124 4.36 -17.67 10.62
CA ASP A 124 5.83 -17.61 10.67
C ASP A 124 6.30 -17.31 12.10
N ILE A 125 6.36 -18.37 12.91
CA ILE A 125 6.64 -18.31 14.35
C ILE A 125 8.04 -18.84 14.65
N GLN A 126 8.78 -18.10 15.46
CA GLN A 126 10.05 -18.51 16.04
C GLN A 126 9.82 -19.22 17.38
N TRP A 127 9.49 -20.50 17.33
CA TRP A 127 9.22 -21.33 18.51
C TRP A 127 10.41 -21.48 19.48
N HIS A 128 11.61 -21.15 19.05
CA HIS A 128 12.84 -21.19 19.85
C HIS A 128 13.35 -19.76 20.04
N SER A 129 12.62 -18.99 20.85
CA SER A 129 13.09 -17.67 21.26
C SER A 129 14.33 -17.76 22.13
N PRO A 130 15.29 -16.81 22.04
CA PRO A 130 16.36 -16.69 23.00
C PRO A 130 15.87 -16.26 24.41
N ASP A 131 14.68 -15.66 24.50
CA ASP A 131 14.06 -15.30 25.78
C ASP A 131 13.64 -16.57 26.56
N PRO A 132 14.18 -16.79 27.77
CA PRO A 132 13.79 -17.95 28.59
C PRO A 132 12.32 -17.96 28.98
N LEU A 133 11.64 -16.81 29.02
CA LEU A 133 10.20 -16.71 29.32
C LEU A 133 9.31 -17.18 28.16
N LEU A 134 9.84 -17.25 26.94
CA LEU A 134 9.09 -17.65 25.74
C LEU A 134 9.37 -19.08 25.28
N LYS A 135 9.72 -19.99 26.18
CA LYS A 135 10.03 -21.40 25.86
C LYS A 135 8.86 -22.14 25.21
N GLY A 136 8.79 -22.06 23.88
CA GLY A 136 7.74 -22.72 23.09
C GLY A 136 6.37 -22.05 23.16
N GLN A 137 6.30 -20.82 23.68
CA GLN A 137 5.09 -19.97 23.74
C GLN A 137 5.17 -18.87 22.69
N LEU A 138 4.01 -18.28 22.34
CA LEU A 138 3.90 -17.08 21.53
C LEU A 138 3.82 -15.86 22.43
N LEU A 139 4.56 -14.81 22.11
CA LEU A 139 4.32 -13.50 22.73
C LEU A 139 3.09 -12.86 22.10
N LEU A 140 2.11 -12.48 22.91
CA LEU A 140 0.90 -11.78 22.48
C LEU A 140 0.89 -10.35 23.04
N PRO A 141 1.42 -9.37 22.28
CA PRO A 141 1.53 -7.98 22.75
C PRO A 141 0.23 -7.20 22.48
N PHE A 142 -0.85 -7.62 23.14
CA PHE A 142 -2.19 -7.04 22.94
C PHE A 142 -2.74 -6.33 24.17
N LEU A 143 -2.01 -6.34 25.30
CA LEU A 143 -2.47 -5.68 26.51
C LEU A 143 -2.26 -4.16 26.43
N SER A 144 -3.19 -3.42 27.00
CA SER A 144 -3.20 -1.95 27.05
C SER A 144 -1.99 -1.36 27.80
N THR A 145 -1.53 -2.06 28.85
CA THR A 145 -0.36 -1.72 29.66
C THR A 145 0.32 -2.98 30.20
N ASP A 146 1.17 -2.86 31.21
CA ASP A 146 1.95 -3.97 31.76
C ASP A 146 1.06 -5.09 32.30
N TYR A 147 1.44 -6.33 32.03
CA TYR A 147 0.68 -7.54 32.36
C TYR A 147 0.20 -7.57 33.82
N GLY A 148 1.09 -7.28 34.80
CA GLY A 148 0.73 -7.30 36.22
C GLY A 148 -0.32 -6.26 36.56
N THR A 149 -0.27 -5.08 35.94
CA THR A 149 -1.23 -3.99 36.13
C THR A 149 -2.61 -4.38 35.62
N VAL A 150 -2.65 -4.90 34.38
CA VAL A 150 -3.88 -5.34 33.71
C VAL A 150 -4.52 -6.51 34.48
N LEU A 151 -3.70 -7.46 34.93
CA LEU A 151 -4.16 -8.59 35.74
C LEU A 151 -4.76 -8.12 37.07
N GLN A 152 -4.05 -7.24 37.80
CA GLN A 152 -4.52 -6.71 39.07
C GLN A 152 -5.80 -5.86 38.95
N ALA A 153 -5.95 -5.17 37.83
CA ALA A 153 -7.16 -4.37 37.54
C ALA A 153 -8.38 -5.20 37.14
N GLY A 154 -8.24 -6.52 36.96
CA GLY A 154 -9.32 -7.39 36.48
C GLY A 154 -9.70 -7.20 35.00
N GLU A 155 -8.82 -6.60 34.19
CA GLU A 155 -9.08 -6.27 32.78
C GLU A 155 -8.90 -7.46 31.83
N ILE A 156 -8.48 -8.63 32.34
CA ILE A 156 -8.33 -9.89 31.60
C ILE A 156 -9.14 -11.01 32.28
N PRO A 157 -10.46 -10.86 32.39
CA PRO A 157 -11.31 -11.86 33.04
C PRO A 157 -11.35 -13.17 32.26
N LEU A 158 -11.41 -14.29 32.99
CA LEU A 158 -11.71 -15.60 32.44
C LEU A 158 -13.22 -15.70 32.12
N ARG A 159 -13.55 -16.13 30.93
CA ARG A 159 -14.90 -16.29 30.39
C ARG A 159 -15.18 -17.70 29.93
N PHE A 160 -16.44 -18.03 29.80
CA PHE A 160 -16.90 -19.29 29.22
C PHE A 160 -17.93 -19.03 28.13
N ASP A 161 -17.73 -19.65 26.97
CA ASP A 161 -18.70 -19.67 25.85
C ASP A 161 -19.53 -20.97 25.93
N PRO A 162 -20.80 -20.89 26.38
CA PRO A 162 -21.67 -22.07 26.53
C PRO A 162 -22.06 -22.67 25.16
N ALA A 163 -22.06 -21.90 24.09
CA ALA A 163 -22.42 -22.40 22.76
C ALA A 163 -21.35 -23.33 22.17
N HIS A 164 -20.07 -23.12 22.53
CA HIS A 164 -18.94 -23.91 22.02
C HIS A 164 -18.21 -24.72 23.08
N GLY A 165 -18.56 -24.55 24.38
CA GLY A 165 -17.89 -25.23 25.49
C GLY A 165 -16.43 -24.83 25.67
N VAL A 166 -16.10 -23.53 25.44
CA VAL A 166 -14.73 -23.01 25.39
C VAL A 166 -14.51 -22.00 26.50
N PHE A 167 -13.40 -22.15 27.24
CA PHE A 167 -12.95 -21.10 28.15
C PHE A 167 -11.93 -20.20 27.41
N TYR A 168 -11.99 -18.90 27.68
CA TYR A 168 -11.09 -17.92 27.08
C TYR A 168 -10.86 -16.73 28.02
N ILE A 169 -9.75 -16.04 27.80
CA ILE A 169 -9.48 -14.73 28.43
C ILE A 169 -9.99 -13.65 27.49
N GLU A 170 -10.71 -12.69 28.03
CA GLU A 170 -11.19 -11.51 27.30
C GLU A 170 -10.33 -10.29 27.64
N HIS A 171 -9.92 -9.51 26.64
CA HIS A 171 -9.33 -8.18 26.81
C HIS A 171 -9.79 -7.29 25.65
N TYR A 172 -10.75 -6.39 25.91
CA TYR A 172 -11.45 -5.63 24.88
C TYR A 172 -12.01 -6.55 23.78
N GLN A 173 -11.60 -6.35 22.51
CA GLN A 173 -12.01 -7.19 21.38
C GLN A 173 -11.24 -8.52 21.27
N HIS A 174 -10.19 -8.74 22.05
CA HIS A 174 -9.35 -9.91 21.96
C HIS A 174 -9.88 -11.07 22.81
N HIS A 175 -9.93 -12.25 22.21
CA HIS A 175 -10.22 -13.51 22.87
C HIS A 175 -8.98 -14.42 22.82
N PHE A 176 -8.50 -14.85 23.97
CA PHE A 176 -7.36 -15.73 24.11
C PHE A 176 -7.85 -17.10 24.64
N PRO A 177 -8.02 -18.11 23.75
CA PRO A 177 -8.54 -19.42 24.16
C PRO A 177 -7.63 -20.10 25.18
N ILE A 178 -8.22 -20.74 26.17
CA ILE A 178 -7.50 -21.53 27.16
C ILE A 178 -7.29 -22.96 26.62
N ASN A 179 -6.08 -23.49 26.78
CA ASN A 179 -5.76 -24.87 26.44
C ASN A 179 -6.72 -25.86 27.16
N PRO A 180 -7.44 -26.72 26.41
CA PRO A 180 -8.36 -27.67 27.00
C PRO A 180 -7.74 -28.61 28.04
N GLY A 181 -6.44 -28.90 27.91
CA GLY A 181 -5.71 -29.66 28.93
C GLY A 181 -5.67 -29.01 30.32
N THR A 182 -5.99 -27.70 30.39
CA THR A 182 -6.06 -26.92 31.64
C THR A 182 -7.48 -26.70 32.16
N TYR A 183 -8.52 -27.31 31.55
CA TYR A 183 -9.90 -27.18 31.98
C TYR A 183 -10.21 -27.96 33.28
N GLY A 184 -9.35 -28.93 33.63
CA GLY A 184 -9.56 -29.76 34.84
C GLY A 184 -9.94 -28.92 36.06
N PRO A 185 -9.12 -28.01 36.57
CA PRO A 185 -9.41 -27.21 37.75
C PRO A 185 -10.62 -26.25 37.60
N LEU A 186 -11.06 -25.96 36.37
CA LEU A 186 -12.21 -25.12 36.05
C LEU A 186 -13.55 -25.89 36.18
N LEU A 187 -13.51 -27.20 35.94
CA LEU A 187 -14.67 -28.09 35.90
C LEU A 187 -14.72 -29.03 37.13
N GLU A 188 -13.69 -29.04 37.98
CA GLU A 188 -13.65 -29.84 39.19
C GLU A 188 -14.79 -29.45 40.15
N SER A 189 -15.62 -30.41 40.49
CA SER A 189 -16.79 -30.22 41.35
C SER A 189 -17.06 -31.43 42.22
N ASP A 190 -17.08 -31.27 43.53
CA ASP A 190 -17.46 -32.28 44.49
C ASP A 190 -18.98 -32.58 44.45
N GLU A 191 -19.79 -31.65 43.95
CA GLU A 191 -21.26 -31.72 43.95
C GLU A 191 -21.81 -32.31 42.64
N ASN A 192 -21.05 -32.25 41.54
CA ASN A 192 -21.51 -32.73 40.20
C ASN A 192 -20.57 -33.76 39.58
N PRO A 193 -20.91 -35.08 39.67
CA PRO A 193 -20.05 -36.16 39.15
C PRO A 193 -19.80 -36.09 37.65
N LEU A 194 -20.71 -35.52 36.86
CA LEU A 194 -20.52 -35.38 35.39
C LEU A 194 -19.46 -34.34 35.05
N LEU A 195 -19.46 -33.21 35.77
CA LEU A 195 -18.40 -32.20 35.63
C LEU A 195 -17.03 -32.74 36.07
N ASP A 196 -17.01 -33.51 37.18
CA ASP A 196 -15.76 -34.10 37.68
C ASP A 196 -15.19 -35.16 36.71
N GLU A 197 -16.06 -35.94 36.04
CA GLU A 197 -15.63 -36.88 34.99
C GLU A 197 -15.06 -36.10 33.78
N LEU A 198 -15.73 -35.03 33.33
CA LEU A 198 -15.19 -34.19 32.24
C LEU A 198 -13.89 -33.54 32.65
N SER A 199 -13.75 -33.02 33.88
CA SER A 199 -12.52 -32.45 34.44
C SER A 199 -11.35 -33.44 34.24
N LYS A 200 -11.53 -34.69 34.65
CA LYS A 200 -10.49 -35.74 34.50
C LYS A 200 -10.18 -36.04 33.06
N ARG A 201 -11.17 -36.05 32.19
CA ARG A 201 -10.99 -36.28 30.75
C ARG A 201 -10.20 -35.15 30.10
N PHE A 202 -10.50 -33.89 30.42
CA PHE A 202 -9.73 -32.74 29.93
C PHE A 202 -8.28 -32.76 30.47
N ALA A 203 -8.07 -33.00 31.75
CA ALA A 203 -6.74 -33.10 32.35
C ALA A 203 -5.87 -34.22 31.75
N ALA A 204 -6.49 -35.29 31.23
CA ALA A 204 -5.77 -36.39 30.60
C ALA A 204 -5.46 -36.17 29.11
N LEU A 205 -5.92 -35.10 28.46
CA LEU A 205 -5.80 -34.90 26.99
C LEU A 205 -4.36 -34.99 26.50
N ASP A 206 -3.40 -34.48 27.23
CA ASP A 206 -1.99 -34.43 26.85
C ASP A 206 -1.35 -35.84 26.74
N GLN A 207 -1.98 -36.83 27.32
CA GLN A 207 -1.52 -38.22 27.27
C GLN A 207 -1.88 -38.93 25.94
N PHE A 208 -2.71 -38.34 25.10
CA PHE A 208 -3.24 -38.96 23.89
C PHE A 208 -2.75 -38.28 22.61
N PRO A 209 -2.39 -39.03 21.58
CA PRO A 209 -2.08 -38.46 20.25
C PRO A 209 -3.26 -37.74 19.60
N GLN A 210 -4.50 -38.20 19.85
CA GLN A 210 -5.75 -37.61 19.35
C GLN A 210 -6.37 -36.60 20.33
N ALA A 211 -5.57 -35.82 21.04
CA ALA A 211 -6.03 -34.84 22.01
C ALA A 211 -7.10 -33.88 21.46
N TRP A 212 -6.94 -33.41 20.23
CA TRP A 212 -7.86 -32.53 19.56
C TRP A 212 -9.27 -33.11 19.37
N ASP A 213 -9.37 -34.35 18.84
CA ASP A 213 -10.67 -35.03 18.65
C ASP A 213 -11.36 -35.33 19.97
N ARG A 214 -10.59 -35.75 20.99
CA ARG A 214 -11.10 -35.97 22.34
C ARG A 214 -11.61 -34.72 23.02
N ALA A 215 -10.90 -33.61 22.85
CA ALA A 215 -11.35 -32.33 23.37
C ALA A 215 -12.65 -31.89 22.70
N ARG A 216 -12.78 -32.05 21.38
CA ARG A 216 -14.01 -31.73 20.65
C ARG A 216 -15.20 -32.53 21.15
N GLN A 217 -15.01 -33.84 21.41
CA GLN A 217 -16.06 -34.69 21.99
C GLN A 217 -16.45 -34.22 23.42
N ALA A 218 -15.45 -33.99 24.28
CA ALA A 218 -15.70 -33.52 25.64
C ALA A 218 -16.38 -32.15 25.67
N ARG A 219 -16.05 -31.25 24.77
CA ARG A 219 -16.74 -29.95 24.60
C ARG A 219 -18.18 -30.12 24.15
N ALA A 220 -18.45 -31.00 23.19
CA ALA A 220 -19.84 -31.27 22.78
C ALA A 220 -20.69 -31.77 23.95
N GLU A 221 -20.15 -32.62 24.81
CA GLU A 221 -20.82 -33.06 26.06
C GLU A 221 -20.96 -31.87 27.03
N LEU A 222 -19.96 -31.03 27.22
CA LEU A 222 -20.01 -29.84 28.06
C LEU A 222 -21.11 -28.88 27.58
N VAL A 223 -21.25 -28.64 26.29
CA VAL A 223 -22.32 -27.82 25.69
C VAL A 223 -23.71 -28.38 26.01
N GLU A 224 -23.87 -29.73 26.01
CA GLU A 224 -25.16 -30.32 26.39
C GLU A 224 -25.42 -30.20 27.91
N LEU A 225 -24.39 -30.39 28.74
CA LEU A 225 -24.52 -30.30 30.18
C LEU A 225 -24.85 -28.90 30.66
N VAL A 226 -24.26 -27.85 30.08
CA VAL A 226 -24.50 -26.46 30.52
C VAL A 226 -25.90 -25.94 30.18
N LYS A 227 -26.72 -26.72 29.48
CA LYS A 227 -28.15 -26.41 29.33
C LYS A 227 -28.91 -26.60 30.64
N ASP A 228 -28.35 -27.32 31.59
CA ASP A 228 -28.82 -27.44 32.96
C ASP A 228 -28.39 -26.22 33.76
N GLU A 229 -29.35 -25.52 34.35
CA GLU A 229 -29.12 -24.27 35.10
C GLU A 229 -28.23 -24.46 36.33
N GLU A 230 -28.23 -25.63 36.93
CA GLU A 230 -27.38 -25.93 38.10
C GLU A 230 -25.94 -26.08 37.69
N ILE A 231 -25.68 -26.79 36.57
CA ILE A 231 -24.36 -26.95 35.99
C ILE A 231 -23.83 -25.60 35.51
N ALA A 232 -24.64 -24.80 34.82
CA ALA A 232 -24.28 -23.46 34.39
C ALA A 232 -23.83 -22.58 35.57
N ARG A 233 -24.61 -22.59 36.68
CA ARG A 233 -24.25 -21.88 37.94
C ARG A 233 -22.94 -22.38 38.56
N THR A 234 -22.70 -23.69 38.53
CA THR A 234 -21.44 -24.28 39.04
C THR A 234 -20.25 -23.76 38.27
N ILE A 235 -20.35 -23.67 36.95
CA ILE A 235 -19.27 -23.11 36.11
C ILE A 235 -19.10 -21.61 36.43
N GLU A 236 -20.17 -20.86 36.54
CA GLU A 236 -20.14 -19.43 36.87
C GLU A 236 -19.44 -19.19 38.24
N GLN A 237 -19.72 -20.00 39.25
CA GLN A 237 -19.01 -19.98 40.54
C GLN A 237 -17.54 -20.37 40.40
N ALA A 238 -17.21 -21.32 39.51
CA ALA A 238 -15.83 -21.66 39.22
C ALA A 238 -15.06 -20.48 38.61
N LEU A 239 -15.66 -19.74 37.68
CA LEU A 239 -15.08 -18.53 37.09
C LEU A 239 -14.81 -17.44 38.12
N GLN A 240 -15.75 -17.24 39.09
CA GLN A 240 -15.55 -16.27 40.16
C GLN A 240 -14.31 -16.54 41.02
N ARG A 241 -13.88 -17.80 41.15
CA ARG A 241 -12.63 -18.16 41.87
C ARG A 241 -11.37 -17.64 41.18
N TYR A 242 -11.47 -17.18 39.90
CA TYR A 242 -10.40 -16.60 39.11
C TYR A 242 -10.52 -15.05 38.97
N ASP A 243 -11.34 -14.43 39.81
CA ASP A 243 -11.42 -12.97 39.89
C ASP A 243 -10.11 -12.40 40.44
N SER A 244 -9.31 -11.85 39.53
CA SER A 244 -7.96 -11.34 39.80
C SER A 244 -7.95 -10.06 40.64
N THR A 245 -9.10 -9.46 40.92
CA THR A 245 -9.20 -8.34 41.89
C THR A 245 -9.05 -8.82 43.36
N THR A 246 -9.14 -10.13 43.56
CA THR A 246 -8.87 -10.77 44.85
C THR A 246 -7.47 -11.42 44.87
N PRO A 247 -6.76 -11.47 46.01
CA PRO A 247 -5.43 -12.07 46.06
C PRO A 247 -5.37 -13.53 45.59
N GLU A 248 -6.33 -14.35 46.00
CA GLU A 248 -6.43 -15.76 45.65
C GLU A 248 -6.77 -15.96 44.17
N GLY A 249 -7.69 -15.12 43.64
CA GLY A 249 -8.07 -15.15 42.22
C GLY A 249 -6.94 -14.66 41.35
N PHE A 250 -6.17 -13.65 41.76
CA PHE A 250 -4.97 -13.17 41.08
C PHE A 250 -3.96 -14.31 40.88
N ASP A 251 -3.59 -15.02 41.94
CA ASP A 251 -2.64 -16.12 41.88
C ASP A 251 -3.18 -17.29 41.06
N ARG A 252 -4.48 -17.58 41.10
CA ARG A 252 -5.08 -18.67 40.31
C ARG A 252 -5.10 -18.32 38.83
N LEU A 253 -5.52 -17.14 38.46
CA LEU A 253 -5.57 -16.69 37.08
C LEU A 253 -4.18 -16.58 36.49
N HIS A 254 -3.22 -16.01 37.24
CA HIS A 254 -1.82 -15.96 36.82
C HIS A 254 -1.26 -17.36 36.51
N ARG A 255 -1.45 -18.34 37.41
CA ARG A 255 -0.98 -19.73 37.20
C ARG A 255 -1.67 -20.39 36.01
N LEU A 256 -2.95 -20.12 35.78
CA LEU A 256 -3.67 -20.60 34.60
C LEU A 256 -3.07 -20.02 33.31
N LEU A 257 -2.75 -18.73 33.27
CA LEU A 257 -2.15 -18.03 32.13
C LEU A 257 -0.73 -18.53 31.84
N GLU A 258 0.09 -18.77 32.86
CA GLU A 258 1.44 -19.34 32.69
C GLU A 258 1.45 -20.75 32.11
N ALA A 259 0.33 -21.48 32.22
CA ALA A 259 0.17 -22.81 31.63
C ALA A 259 -0.26 -22.81 30.16
N GLN A 260 -0.48 -21.64 29.56
CA GLN A 260 -0.96 -21.53 28.18
C GLN A 260 0.19 -21.64 27.16
N HIS A 261 -0.16 -21.80 25.87
CA HIS A 261 0.83 -21.84 24.76
C HIS A 261 1.26 -20.44 24.31
N TYR A 262 0.80 -19.41 24.99
CA TYR A 262 1.12 -18.01 24.73
C TYR A 262 1.39 -17.27 26.05
N ARG A 263 2.04 -16.13 25.93
CA ARG A 263 2.27 -15.17 27.01
C ARG A 263 1.66 -13.84 26.62
N LEU A 264 0.74 -13.34 27.46
CA LEU A 264 0.17 -12.00 27.31
C LEU A 264 1.18 -10.95 27.75
N ALA A 265 1.32 -9.87 26.97
CA ALA A 265 2.25 -8.79 27.26
C ALA A 265 1.69 -7.44 26.78
N SER A 266 2.23 -6.37 27.34
CA SER A 266 1.99 -5.00 26.88
C SER A 266 2.30 -4.85 25.39
N TRP A 267 1.49 -4.10 24.65
CA TRP A 267 1.75 -3.80 23.24
C TRP A 267 3.13 -3.18 22.97
N ARG A 268 3.73 -2.51 24.01
CA ARG A 268 5.05 -1.91 23.92
C ARG A 268 6.18 -2.93 23.76
N THR A 269 5.97 -4.18 24.17
CA THR A 269 6.99 -5.25 24.03
C THR A 269 7.14 -5.77 22.60
N ALA A 270 6.19 -5.44 21.75
CA ALA A 270 6.15 -5.98 20.36
C ALA A 270 7.37 -5.63 19.53
N GLY A 271 7.89 -4.41 19.67
CA GLY A 271 9.05 -3.96 18.91
C GLY A 271 10.31 -4.79 19.17
N ASP A 272 10.47 -5.27 20.40
CA ASP A 272 11.70 -5.94 20.87
C ASP A 272 11.57 -7.47 20.93
N ASP A 273 10.46 -7.98 21.47
CA ASP A 273 10.38 -9.36 21.94
C ASP A 273 9.45 -10.27 21.12
N ILE A 274 8.71 -9.73 20.12
CA ILE A 274 7.79 -10.51 19.34
C ILE A 274 8.51 -11.68 18.64
N ASN A 275 7.97 -12.89 18.78
CA ASN A 275 8.60 -14.09 18.22
C ASN A 275 7.84 -14.69 17.03
N TRP A 276 7.08 -13.86 16.33
CA TRP A 276 6.43 -14.21 15.07
C TRP A 276 6.46 -13.00 14.12
N ARG A 277 6.44 -13.25 12.81
CA ARG A 277 6.52 -12.20 11.79
C ARG A 277 5.19 -11.45 11.68
N ARG A 278 5.28 -10.12 11.63
CA ARG A 278 4.14 -9.22 11.38
C ARG A 278 4.14 -8.73 9.93
N PHE A 279 3.01 -8.19 9.50
CA PHE A 279 2.96 -7.26 8.38
C PHE A 279 3.49 -5.91 8.87
N PHE A 280 4.65 -5.51 8.38
CA PHE A 280 5.41 -4.36 8.88
C PHE A 280 5.60 -4.43 10.42
N ASP A 281 5.08 -3.44 11.14
CA ASP A 281 5.10 -3.36 12.60
C ASP A 281 3.69 -3.45 13.23
N ILE A 282 2.69 -3.92 12.44
CA ILE A 282 1.30 -4.02 12.89
C ILE A 282 1.09 -5.31 13.68
N ASN A 283 0.85 -5.18 14.99
CA ASN A 283 0.70 -6.32 15.91
C ASN A 283 -0.51 -7.21 15.60
N GLU A 284 -1.50 -6.70 14.91
CA GLU A 284 -2.73 -7.44 14.61
C GLU A 284 -2.69 -8.18 13.25
N LEU A 285 -1.55 -8.17 12.54
CA LEU A 285 -1.38 -8.82 11.25
C LEU A 285 -0.22 -9.81 11.27
N GLY A 286 -0.54 -11.10 11.39
CA GLY A 286 0.42 -12.20 11.50
C GLY A 286 0.85 -12.75 10.14
N GLY A 287 2.16 -12.84 9.92
CA GLY A 287 2.75 -13.32 8.68
C GLY A 287 2.54 -14.81 8.42
N LEU A 288 2.14 -15.15 7.20
CA LEU A 288 1.93 -16.53 6.75
C LEU A 288 3.17 -17.13 6.10
N ARG A 289 3.25 -18.47 6.14
CA ARG A 289 4.31 -19.26 5.49
C ARG A 289 3.79 -19.85 4.17
N VAL A 290 3.40 -18.98 3.25
CA VAL A 290 2.78 -19.37 1.97
C VAL A 290 3.74 -20.14 1.05
N GLU A 291 5.03 -20.16 1.36
CA GLU A 291 6.01 -21.03 0.70
C GLU A 291 5.75 -22.52 0.98
N ARG A 292 4.99 -22.87 2.04
CA ARG A 292 4.56 -24.24 2.34
C ARG A 292 3.37 -24.63 1.48
N PRO A 293 3.37 -25.83 0.87
CA PRO A 293 2.31 -26.25 -0.05
C PRO A 293 0.91 -26.29 0.58
N ASN A 294 0.79 -26.77 1.81
CA ASN A 294 -0.48 -26.84 2.53
C ASN A 294 -1.04 -25.47 2.86
N VAL A 295 -0.19 -24.50 3.24
CA VAL A 295 -0.59 -23.13 3.51
C VAL A 295 -1.04 -22.44 2.22
N PHE A 296 -0.27 -22.61 1.15
CA PHE A 296 -0.62 -22.07 -0.17
C PHE A 296 -2.00 -22.55 -0.65
N GLU A 297 -2.26 -23.86 -0.62
CA GLU A 297 -3.56 -24.41 -1.04
C GLU A 297 -4.70 -23.98 -0.11
N ALA A 298 -4.46 -23.89 1.21
CA ALA A 298 -5.48 -23.46 2.16
C ALA A 298 -5.87 -21.99 1.99
N THR A 299 -4.90 -21.11 1.71
CA THR A 299 -5.13 -19.67 1.53
C THR A 299 -5.67 -19.29 0.16
N HIS A 300 -5.44 -20.11 -0.87
CA HIS A 300 -5.86 -19.82 -2.26
C HIS A 300 -7.02 -20.70 -2.75
N GLY A 301 -7.47 -21.69 -1.97
CA GLY A 301 -8.49 -22.64 -2.41
C GLY A 301 -9.75 -21.99 -2.96
N LYS A 302 -10.29 -20.98 -2.25
CA LYS A 302 -11.49 -20.22 -2.70
C LYS A 302 -11.23 -19.43 -3.98
N ILE A 303 -10.05 -18.85 -4.11
CA ILE A 303 -9.65 -18.10 -5.31
C ILE A 303 -9.56 -19.02 -6.52
N PHE A 304 -8.99 -20.22 -6.36
CA PHE A 304 -8.91 -21.21 -7.42
C PHE A 304 -10.28 -21.71 -7.85
N GLU A 305 -11.20 -21.89 -6.91
CA GLU A 305 -12.61 -22.22 -7.19
C GLU A 305 -13.24 -21.11 -8.06
N LEU A 306 -13.14 -19.84 -7.64
CA LEU A 306 -13.71 -18.71 -8.39
C LEU A 306 -13.10 -18.56 -9.79
N ILE A 307 -11.79 -18.83 -9.95
CA ILE A 307 -11.15 -18.83 -11.28
C ILE A 307 -11.72 -19.95 -12.15
N SER A 308 -11.82 -21.17 -11.63
CA SER A 308 -12.31 -22.34 -12.39
C SER A 308 -13.77 -22.18 -12.79
N GLU A 309 -14.58 -21.48 -11.99
CA GLU A 309 -15.98 -21.16 -12.27
C GLU A 309 -16.16 -19.97 -13.23
N GLY A 310 -15.07 -19.32 -13.66
CA GLY A 310 -15.12 -18.19 -14.56
C GLY A 310 -15.57 -16.87 -13.93
N LEU A 311 -15.47 -16.74 -12.61
CA LEU A 311 -15.90 -15.55 -11.87
C LEU A 311 -14.77 -14.52 -11.74
N VAL A 312 -13.50 -14.94 -11.77
CA VAL A 312 -12.32 -14.08 -11.64
C VAL A 312 -11.46 -14.19 -12.90
N ASP A 313 -11.02 -13.06 -13.44
CA ASP A 313 -10.35 -12.93 -14.73
C ASP A 313 -8.93 -12.36 -14.64
N GLY A 314 -8.50 -11.96 -13.46
CA GLY A 314 -7.16 -11.48 -13.17
C GLY A 314 -6.89 -11.46 -11.67
N LEU A 315 -5.63 -11.38 -11.29
CA LEU A 315 -5.19 -11.33 -9.90
C LEU A 315 -4.22 -10.18 -9.67
N ARG A 316 -4.31 -9.59 -8.49
CA ARG A 316 -3.28 -8.70 -7.93
C ARG A 316 -2.80 -9.29 -6.61
N ILE A 317 -1.50 -9.39 -6.44
CA ILE A 317 -0.88 -9.95 -5.24
C ILE A 317 -0.40 -8.82 -4.35
N ASP A 318 -0.97 -8.75 -3.16
CA ASP A 318 -0.61 -7.80 -2.11
C ASP A 318 0.76 -8.12 -1.52
N HIS A 319 1.56 -7.09 -1.30
CA HIS A 319 2.84 -7.13 -0.57
C HIS A 319 3.74 -8.31 -0.92
N ILE A 320 4.05 -8.47 -2.20
CA ILE A 320 4.86 -9.62 -2.68
C ILE A 320 6.24 -9.68 -2.01
N ASP A 321 6.81 -8.54 -1.62
CA ASP A 321 8.13 -8.43 -1.02
C ASP A 321 8.19 -8.94 0.43
N GLY A 322 7.06 -9.13 1.11
CA GLY A 322 6.97 -9.75 2.43
C GLY A 322 7.14 -11.28 2.41
N LEU A 323 7.01 -11.93 1.25
CA LEU A 323 7.07 -13.38 1.15
C LEU A 323 8.50 -13.91 1.31
N ALA A 324 8.62 -15.15 1.81
CA ALA A 324 9.91 -15.83 1.93
C ALA A 324 10.59 -16.09 0.57
N ASP A 325 9.80 -16.40 -0.46
CA ASP A 325 10.24 -16.67 -1.83
C ASP A 325 9.23 -16.12 -2.85
N PRO A 326 9.28 -14.82 -3.17
CA PRO A 326 8.37 -14.17 -4.13
C PRO A 326 8.36 -14.83 -5.50
N ARG A 327 9.56 -15.11 -6.05
CA ARG A 327 9.73 -15.77 -7.35
C ARG A 327 9.09 -17.16 -7.36
N GLY A 328 9.39 -17.96 -6.35
CA GLY A 328 8.82 -19.31 -6.24
C GLY A 328 7.30 -19.30 -6.08
N TYR A 329 6.78 -18.34 -5.32
CA TYR A 329 5.34 -18.12 -5.15
C TYR A 329 4.67 -17.75 -6.47
N CYS A 330 5.15 -16.73 -7.18
CA CYS A 330 4.56 -16.27 -8.45
C CYS A 330 4.54 -17.39 -9.50
N ARG A 331 5.65 -18.12 -9.64
CA ARG A 331 5.74 -19.26 -10.58
C ARG A 331 4.83 -20.43 -10.21
N LYS A 332 4.61 -20.67 -8.91
CA LYS A 332 3.67 -21.67 -8.44
C LYS A 332 2.24 -21.26 -8.72
N LEU A 333 1.91 -19.98 -8.42
CA LEU A 333 0.59 -19.40 -8.67
C LEU A 333 0.26 -19.44 -10.18
N ARG A 334 1.18 -19.00 -11.05
CA ARG A 334 1.02 -19.05 -12.51
C ARG A 334 0.68 -20.47 -12.99
N ARG A 335 1.49 -21.47 -12.61
CA ARG A 335 1.22 -22.87 -13.01
C ARG A 335 -0.11 -23.39 -12.50
N ARG A 336 -0.52 -22.97 -11.30
CA ARG A 336 -1.80 -23.39 -10.71
C ARG A 336 -2.96 -22.77 -11.44
N VAL A 337 -2.87 -21.47 -11.74
CA VAL A 337 -3.88 -20.72 -12.51
C VAL A 337 -4.01 -21.29 -13.93
N ASP A 338 -2.89 -21.44 -14.66
CA ASP A 338 -2.91 -21.95 -16.04
C ASP A 338 -3.56 -23.34 -16.15
N ALA A 339 -3.38 -24.17 -15.11
CA ALA A 339 -4.02 -25.49 -15.05
C ALA A 339 -5.55 -25.43 -14.86
N LEU A 340 -6.10 -24.31 -14.38
CA LEU A 340 -7.54 -24.11 -14.17
C LEU A 340 -8.26 -23.54 -15.41
N LEU A 341 -7.54 -22.80 -16.28
CA LEU A 341 -8.16 -22.11 -17.40
C LEU A 341 -8.97 -23.02 -18.36
N PRO A 342 -8.51 -24.25 -18.69
CA PRO A 342 -9.27 -25.15 -19.56
C PRO A 342 -10.60 -25.65 -18.97
N ALA A 343 -10.78 -25.55 -17.64
CA ALA A 343 -11.99 -25.98 -16.96
C ALA A 343 -13.07 -24.90 -16.86
N ARG A 344 -12.77 -23.68 -17.31
CA ARG A 344 -13.72 -22.54 -17.24
C ARG A 344 -14.96 -22.78 -18.09
N PRO A 345 -16.14 -22.31 -17.63
CA PRO A 345 -17.39 -22.44 -18.38
C PRO A 345 -17.35 -21.75 -19.74
N ALA A 346 -18.15 -22.28 -20.69
CA ALA A 346 -18.32 -21.68 -22.00
C ALA A 346 -18.76 -20.19 -21.93
N GLY A 347 -18.09 -19.34 -22.70
CA GLY A 347 -18.30 -17.88 -22.68
C GLY A 347 -17.43 -17.12 -21.69
N THR A 348 -16.65 -17.82 -20.86
CA THR A 348 -15.69 -17.24 -19.94
C THR A 348 -14.25 -17.70 -20.20
N GLU A 349 -14.00 -18.30 -21.37
CA GLU A 349 -12.69 -18.83 -21.74
C GLU A 349 -11.65 -17.71 -21.80
N LEU A 350 -10.49 -18.01 -21.22
CA LEU A 350 -9.30 -17.16 -21.28
C LEU A 350 -8.12 -18.02 -21.76
N SER A 351 -7.34 -17.49 -22.70
CA SER A 351 -6.05 -18.08 -23.07
C SER A 351 -4.96 -17.77 -22.03
N HIS A 352 -5.13 -16.69 -21.29
CA HIS A 352 -4.19 -16.20 -20.28
C HIS A 352 -4.96 -15.37 -19.23
N LEU A 353 -4.65 -15.57 -17.95
CA LEU A 353 -5.19 -14.77 -16.84
C LEU A 353 -4.07 -13.88 -16.30
N PRO A 354 -4.20 -12.55 -16.35
CA PRO A 354 -3.17 -11.63 -15.89
C PRO A 354 -2.97 -11.71 -14.38
N ILE A 355 -1.71 -11.65 -13.98
CA ILE A 355 -1.27 -11.62 -12.56
C ILE A 355 -0.38 -10.40 -12.38
N PHE A 356 -0.80 -9.45 -11.55
CA PHE A 356 -0.04 -8.28 -11.16
C PHE A 356 0.50 -8.43 -9.75
N VAL A 357 1.66 -7.87 -9.49
CA VAL A 357 2.25 -7.86 -8.15
C VAL A 357 2.35 -6.42 -7.64
N GLU A 358 1.93 -6.23 -6.40
CA GLU A 358 2.32 -5.01 -5.71
C GLU A 358 3.78 -5.13 -5.31
N LYS A 359 4.58 -4.34 -6.00
CA LYS A 359 5.99 -4.19 -5.75
C LYS A 359 6.40 -2.74 -5.99
N ILE A 360 7.04 -2.18 -4.99
CA ILE A 360 7.64 -0.86 -5.10
C ILE A 360 9.05 -1.04 -5.68
N LEU A 361 9.22 -0.57 -6.90
CA LEU A 361 10.52 -0.58 -7.58
C LEU A 361 11.36 0.61 -7.12
N GLY A 362 12.58 0.33 -6.67
CA GLY A 362 13.56 1.37 -6.38
C GLY A 362 14.11 2.03 -7.66
N PRO A 363 14.87 3.11 -7.53
CA PRO A 363 15.58 3.69 -8.67
C PRO A 363 16.44 2.63 -9.36
N ASP A 364 16.36 2.57 -10.70
CA ASP A 364 17.08 1.59 -11.54
C ASP A 364 16.81 0.11 -11.22
N GLU A 365 15.78 -0.20 -10.45
CA GLU A 365 15.31 -1.58 -10.23
C GLU A 365 14.28 -1.98 -11.28
N SER A 366 14.40 -3.22 -11.78
CA SER A 366 13.47 -3.79 -12.76
C SER A 366 12.67 -4.96 -12.18
N LEU A 367 11.41 -5.09 -12.60
CA LEU A 367 10.64 -6.30 -12.31
C LEU A 367 11.27 -7.50 -13.05
N ARG A 368 11.38 -8.64 -12.38
CA ARG A 368 11.99 -9.84 -12.96
C ARG A 368 11.05 -10.53 -13.94
N GLU A 369 11.46 -10.68 -15.18
CA GLU A 369 10.67 -11.33 -16.24
C GLU A 369 10.38 -12.80 -15.96
N ASP A 370 11.23 -13.49 -15.19
CA ASP A 370 11.12 -14.92 -14.91
C ASP A 370 10.18 -15.29 -13.76
N TRP A 371 9.42 -14.32 -13.22
CA TRP A 371 8.41 -14.59 -12.19
C TRP A 371 7.12 -15.17 -12.75
N GLY A 372 6.83 -14.96 -14.04
CA GLY A 372 5.57 -15.40 -14.67
C GLY A 372 4.39 -14.52 -14.29
N VAL A 373 4.63 -13.24 -14.05
CA VAL A 373 3.63 -12.19 -13.83
C VAL A 373 3.56 -11.26 -15.04
N ASP A 374 2.51 -10.47 -15.13
CA ASP A 374 2.22 -9.60 -16.27
C ASP A 374 2.62 -8.14 -16.01
N GLY A 375 3.03 -7.83 -14.79
CA GLY A 375 3.52 -6.50 -14.41
C GLY A 375 3.34 -6.21 -12.92
N THR A 376 3.59 -4.95 -12.57
CA THR A 376 3.34 -4.37 -11.24
C THR A 376 1.97 -3.68 -11.20
N THR A 377 1.64 -3.10 -10.04
CA THR A 377 0.47 -2.23 -9.87
C THR A 377 0.70 -0.79 -10.36
N GLY A 378 1.91 -0.44 -10.86
CA GLY A 378 2.17 0.79 -11.60
C GLY A 378 2.64 1.99 -10.79
N TYR A 379 3.15 1.83 -9.57
CA TYR A 379 3.71 2.94 -8.79
C TYR A 379 4.89 3.62 -9.50
N GLU A 380 5.70 2.86 -10.24
CA GLU A 380 6.79 3.40 -11.04
C GLU A 380 6.28 4.34 -12.15
N PHE A 381 5.12 4.05 -12.75
CA PHE A 381 4.50 4.95 -13.73
C PHE A 381 4.05 6.26 -13.07
N MET A 382 3.45 6.19 -11.89
CA MET A 382 3.06 7.36 -11.10
C MET A 382 4.26 8.27 -10.83
N ASN A 383 5.40 7.69 -10.46
CA ASN A 383 6.65 8.43 -10.27
C ASN A 383 7.18 9.03 -11.59
N GLN A 384 7.21 8.25 -12.69
CA GLN A 384 7.69 8.71 -14.00
C GLN A 384 6.91 9.93 -14.50
N VAL A 385 5.60 9.91 -14.39
CA VAL A 385 4.75 11.05 -14.77
C VAL A 385 5.00 12.26 -13.86
N SER A 386 5.10 12.02 -12.56
CA SER A 386 5.40 13.10 -11.61
C SER A 386 6.75 13.78 -11.91
N LEU A 387 7.80 13.03 -12.23
CA LEU A 387 9.11 13.57 -12.59
C LEU A 387 9.05 14.52 -13.80
N LEU A 388 8.17 14.28 -14.77
CA LEU A 388 7.97 15.16 -15.93
C LEU A 388 7.41 16.54 -15.56
N GLN A 389 6.67 16.63 -14.44
CA GLN A 389 5.89 17.81 -14.05
C GLN A 389 6.65 18.76 -13.12
N HIS A 390 7.89 18.43 -12.75
CA HIS A 390 8.71 19.25 -11.88
C HIS A 390 9.82 19.95 -12.67
N ASP A 391 9.95 21.26 -12.45
CA ASP A 391 11.04 22.04 -13.04
C ASP A 391 12.33 21.83 -12.23
N PRO A 392 13.43 21.33 -12.84
CA PRO A 392 14.68 21.15 -12.14
C PRO A 392 15.24 22.44 -11.55
N LYS A 393 14.90 23.62 -12.12
CA LYS A 393 15.32 24.93 -11.60
C LYS A 393 14.72 25.25 -10.24
N GLY A 394 13.61 24.64 -9.86
CA GLY A 394 12.97 24.84 -8.57
C GLY A 394 13.59 24.06 -7.43
N GLN A 395 14.41 23.03 -7.71
CA GLN A 395 14.95 22.12 -6.69
C GLN A 395 15.80 22.86 -5.66
N GLU A 396 16.79 23.61 -6.10
CA GLU A 396 17.74 24.32 -5.21
C GLU A 396 17.03 25.39 -4.36
N PRO A 397 16.23 26.33 -4.94
CA PRO A 397 15.52 27.31 -4.13
C PRO A 397 14.55 26.71 -3.09
N LEU A 398 13.86 25.62 -3.42
CA LEU A 398 12.98 24.93 -2.47
C LEU A 398 13.77 24.21 -1.37
N ALA A 399 14.91 23.60 -1.71
CA ALA A 399 15.81 22.96 -0.76
C ALA A 399 16.42 23.97 0.22
N GLU A 400 16.86 25.12 -0.28
CA GLU A 400 17.35 26.24 0.55
C GLU A 400 16.27 26.79 1.48
N LEU A 401 15.05 27.01 0.95
CA LEU A 401 13.91 27.47 1.74
C LEU A 401 13.62 26.50 2.89
N TRP A 402 13.57 25.20 2.58
CA TRP A 402 13.35 24.14 3.57
C TRP A 402 14.42 24.15 4.64
N SER A 403 15.71 24.05 4.24
CA SER A 403 16.83 23.94 5.20
C SER A 403 16.96 25.16 6.08
N ARG A 404 16.77 26.35 5.52
CA ARG A 404 16.87 27.61 6.25
C ARG A 404 15.76 27.78 7.30
N LEU A 405 14.54 27.34 6.99
CA LEU A 405 13.40 27.57 7.88
C LEU A 405 13.18 26.44 8.87
N SER A 406 13.33 25.21 8.44
CA SER A 406 13.13 24.03 9.30
C SER A 406 14.35 23.64 10.13
N GLU A 407 15.54 24.17 9.79
CA GLU A 407 16.85 23.78 10.34
C GLU A 407 17.17 22.29 10.12
N ARG A 408 16.50 21.65 9.15
CA ARG A 408 16.69 20.26 8.76
C ARG A 408 17.38 20.14 7.42
N THR A 409 17.98 18.98 7.18
CA THR A 409 18.60 18.70 5.88
C THR A 409 17.56 18.69 4.75
N ALA A 410 17.93 19.21 3.58
CA ALA A 410 17.20 19.00 2.34
C ALA A 410 17.65 17.73 1.60
N ASP A 411 18.75 17.12 2.02
CA ASP A 411 19.22 15.83 1.52
C ASP A 411 18.31 14.72 2.06
N PHE A 412 17.43 14.23 1.20
CA PHE A 412 16.45 13.22 1.58
C PHE A 412 17.10 11.88 1.95
N ASP A 413 18.25 11.56 1.35
CA ASP A 413 18.97 10.32 1.66
C ASP A 413 19.49 10.33 3.11
N GLN A 414 19.92 11.48 3.62
CA GLN A 414 20.29 11.61 5.03
C GLN A 414 19.10 11.43 5.96
N GLU A 415 17.92 11.96 5.61
CA GLU A 415 16.70 11.71 6.39
C GLU A 415 16.34 10.23 6.41
N VAL A 416 16.47 9.54 5.29
CA VAL A 416 16.22 8.09 5.18
C VAL A 416 17.20 7.28 6.03
N LEU A 417 18.49 7.63 6.04
CA LEU A 417 19.48 6.94 6.89
C LEU A 417 19.10 7.06 8.39
N GLN A 418 18.73 8.27 8.84
CA GLN A 418 18.28 8.49 10.23
C GLN A 418 16.99 7.74 10.55
N ALA A 419 16.03 7.74 9.61
CA ALA A 419 14.76 7.06 9.80
C ALA A 419 14.93 5.53 9.86
N ARG A 420 15.82 4.93 9.04
CA ARG A 420 16.14 3.50 9.07
C ARG A 420 16.78 3.10 10.38
N ASP A 421 17.75 3.89 10.88
CA ASP A 421 18.36 3.67 12.18
C ASP A 421 17.32 3.70 13.30
N LEU A 422 16.44 4.70 13.31
CA LEU A 422 15.35 4.83 14.28
C LEU A 422 14.40 3.62 14.26
N VAL A 423 13.98 3.17 13.09
CA VAL A 423 13.05 2.04 12.93
C VAL A 423 13.68 0.73 13.39
N LEU A 424 15.00 0.53 13.11
CA LEU A 424 15.74 -0.66 13.51
C LEU A 424 16.05 -0.71 15.02
N HIS A 425 16.12 0.43 15.68
CA HIS A 425 16.24 0.51 17.15
C HIS A 425 14.90 0.59 17.88
N GLY A 426 13.79 0.68 17.14
CA GLY A 426 12.42 0.81 17.65
C GLY A 426 11.52 -0.33 17.22
N THR A 427 10.56 -0.03 16.34
CA THR A 427 9.46 -0.94 16.01
C THR A 427 9.86 -2.26 15.34
N LEU A 428 11.06 -2.33 14.74
CA LEU A 428 11.62 -3.52 14.07
C LEU A 428 12.88 -4.06 14.76
N ALA A 429 13.14 -3.71 16.01
CA ALA A 429 14.32 -4.15 16.76
C ALA A 429 14.35 -5.69 16.93
N GLY A 430 13.20 -6.30 17.23
CA GLY A 430 13.07 -7.76 17.35
C GLY A 430 13.31 -8.49 16.02
N ASP A 431 12.81 -7.94 14.91
CA ASP A 431 13.06 -8.49 13.57
C ASP A 431 14.53 -8.38 13.18
N PHE A 432 15.17 -7.26 13.50
CA PHE A 432 16.62 -7.05 13.33
C PHE A 432 17.44 -8.06 14.16
N GLU A 433 17.08 -8.23 15.43
CA GLU A 433 17.74 -9.19 16.30
C GLU A 433 17.60 -10.63 15.79
N ASN A 434 16.45 -11.00 15.25
CA ASN A 434 16.20 -12.30 14.65
C ASN A 434 17.16 -12.58 13.47
N VAL A 435 17.42 -11.58 12.61
CA VAL A 435 18.43 -11.68 11.55
C VAL A 435 19.84 -11.83 12.14
N ALA A 436 20.21 -11.00 13.13
CA ALA A 436 21.52 -11.06 13.77
C ALA A 436 21.80 -12.42 14.42
N GLN A 437 20.81 -12.99 15.12
CA GLN A 437 20.90 -14.34 15.69
C GLN A 437 21.02 -15.43 14.61
N SER A 438 20.29 -15.31 13.51
CA SER A 438 20.39 -16.24 12.38
C SER A 438 21.80 -16.20 11.75
N LEU A 439 22.39 -15.02 11.61
CA LEU A 439 23.76 -14.84 11.13
C LEU A 439 24.80 -15.40 12.13
N LEU A 440 24.58 -15.22 13.42
CA LEU A 440 25.43 -15.82 14.46
C LEU A 440 25.41 -17.34 14.39
N GLN A 441 24.26 -17.97 14.12
CA GLN A 441 24.18 -19.42 13.91
C GLN A 441 24.99 -19.86 12.69
N VAL A 442 24.98 -19.07 11.61
CA VAL A 442 25.85 -19.31 10.44
C VAL A 442 27.31 -19.23 10.85
N ALA A 443 27.72 -18.15 11.53
CA ALA A 443 29.08 -17.95 12.00
C ALA A 443 29.58 -19.13 12.88
N ARG A 444 28.75 -19.60 13.82
CA ARG A 444 29.06 -20.72 14.72
C ARG A 444 29.13 -22.09 14.02
N SER A 445 28.60 -22.20 12.80
CA SER A 445 28.64 -23.44 12.01
C SER A 445 29.95 -23.64 11.23
N ASP A 446 30.81 -22.62 11.15
CA ASP A 446 32.07 -22.63 10.40
C ASP A 446 33.26 -22.28 11.31
N LEU A 447 34.32 -23.12 11.27
CA LEU A 447 35.52 -22.90 12.08
C LEU A 447 36.22 -21.57 11.83
N MET A 448 36.14 -21.06 10.61
CA MET A 448 36.81 -19.81 10.21
C MET A 448 36.12 -18.54 10.71
N SER A 449 34.85 -18.65 11.08
CA SER A 449 34.03 -17.50 11.53
C SER A 449 33.45 -17.68 12.93
N ARG A 450 33.73 -18.79 13.61
CA ARG A 450 33.11 -19.13 14.91
C ARG A 450 33.39 -18.13 16.02
N ASP A 451 34.43 -17.34 15.91
CA ASP A 451 34.83 -16.35 16.91
C ASP A 451 34.20 -14.96 16.66
N LEU A 452 33.41 -14.80 15.57
CA LEU A 452 32.63 -13.58 15.36
C LEU A 452 31.59 -13.43 16.45
N THR A 453 31.55 -12.26 17.04
CA THR A 453 30.65 -11.96 18.16
C THR A 453 29.31 -11.43 17.63
N LEU A 454 28.25 -11.62 18.42
CA LEU A 454 26.95 -11.06 18.11
C LEU A 454 26.99 -9.51 17.98
N GLY A 455 27.76 -8.85 18.85
CA GLY A 455 27.93 -7.40 18.82
C GLY A 455 28.56 -6.91 17.50
N ALA A 456 29.58 -7.61 16.98
CA ALA A 456 30.20 -7.27 15.70
C ALA A 456 29.23 -7.52 14.53
N ILE A 457 28.48 -8.61 14.58
CA ILE A 457 27.44 -8.91 13.58
C ILE A 457 26.35 -7.84 13.59
N ARG A 458 25.87 -7.41 14.75
CA ARG A 458 24.87 -6.33 14.86
C ARG A 458 25.36 -5.02 14.25
N ARG A 459 26.59 -4.58 14.55
CA ARG A 459 27.15 -3.35 13.95
C ARG A 459 27.24 -3.42 12.45
N ALA A 460 27.77 -4.53 11.91
CA ALA A 460 27.91 -4.73 10.46
C ALA A 460 26.53 -4.85 9.78
N LEU A 461 25.57 -5.56 10.38
CA LEU A 461 24.22 -5.70 9.87
C LEU A 461 23.46 -4.36 9.88
N LEU A 462 23.55 -3.60 10.96
CA LEU A 462 22.93 -2.27 11.06
C LEU A 462 23.44 -1.36 9.95
N ALA A 463 24.75 -1.23 9.81
CA ALA A 463 25.35 -0.41 8.76
C ALA A 463 24.92 -0.85 7.35
N LEU A 464 24.82 -2.17 7.11
CA LEU A 464 24.36 -2.71 5.82
C LEU A 464 22.90 -2.37 5.54
N VAL A 465 21.98 -2.60 6.50
CA VAL A 465 20.54 -2.40 6.32
C VAL A 465 20.20 -0.92 6.22
N VAL A 466 20.83 -0.06 7.00
CA VAL A 466 20.63 1.40 6.94
C VAL A 466 20.98 1.95 5.55
N ASN A 467 21.98 1.38 4.87
CA ASN A 467 22.39 1.79 3.52
C ASN A 467 21.73 0.98 2.39
N PHE A 468 20.73 0.15 2.67
CA PHE A 468 20.15 -0.73 1.65
C PHE A 468 19.25 0.05 0.68
N PRO A 469 19.56 0.12 -0.64
CA PRO A 469 18.93 1.13 -1.53
C PRO A 469 17.55 0.74 -2.06
N ILE A 470 17.16 -0.54 -1.98
CA ILE A 470 15.89 -1.08 -2.48
C ILE A 470 15.14 -1.84 -1.38
N TYR A 471 13.88 -2.20 -1.60
CA TYR A 471 13.08 -2.96 -0.64
C TYR A 471 13.75 -4.28 -0.27
N ARG A 472 14.21 -5.06 -1.24
CA ARG A 472 14.93 -6.31 -0.98
C ARG A 472 15.65 -6.86 -2.21
N THR A 473 16.56 -7.79 -1.97
CA THR A 473 17.11 -8.69 -3.00
C THR A 473 16.27 -9.97 -3.11
N TYR A 474 16.47 -10.73 -4.20
CA TYR A 474 15.76 -11.99 -4.47
C TYR A 474 16.73 -13.17 -4.58
N ILE A 475 17.44 -13.40 -3.48
CA ILE A 475 18.49 -14.44 -3.37
C ILE A 475 17.88 -15.82 -3.60
N SER A 476 18.48 -16.58 -4.51
CA SER A 476 18.07 -17.94 -4.86
C SER A 476 19.12 -18.98 -4.50
N VAL A 477 18.87 -20.23 -4.89
CA VAL A 477 19.87 -21.31 -4.77
C VAL A 477 21.17 -21.01 -5.55
N CYS A 478 21.11 -20.11 -6.53
CA CYS A 478 22.24 -19.66 -7.33
C CYS A 478 22.98 -18.45 -6.74
N GLY A 479 22.54 -17.92 -5.61
CA GLY A 479 23.04 -16.69 -5.00
C GLY A 479 22.29 -15.45 -5.51
N ARG A 480 22.92 -14.28 -5.41
CA ARG A 480 22.43 -13.01 -5.94
C ARG A 480 22.47 -13.00 -7.46
N SER A 481 21.51 -12.37 -8.12
CA SER A 481 21.58 -12.01 -9.54
C SER A 481 22.60 -10.88 -9.76
N ALA A 482 22.91 -10.55 -11.01
CA ALA A 482 23.79 -9.41 -11.31
C ALA A 482 23.22 -8.08 -10.80
N GLU A 483 21.90 -7.90 -10.89
CA GLU A 483 21.22 -6.72 -10.38
C GLU A 483 21.18 -6.69 -8.86
N ASP A 484 20.84 -7.82 -8.18
CA ASP A 484 20.92 -7.92 -6.72
C ASP A 484 22.36 -7.62 -6.22
N GLU A 485 23.39 -8.08 -6.95
CA GLU A 485 24.79 -7.80 -6.60
C GLU A 485 25.11 -6.33 -6.69
N ARG A 486 24.64 -5.62 -7.71
CA ARG A 486 24.83 -4.17 -7.87
C ARG A 486 24.30 -3.41 -6.65
N PHE A 487 23.05 -3.64 -6.26
CA PHE A 487 22.44 -2.99 -5.10
C PHE A 487 23.11 -3.39 -3.77
N PHE A 488 23.48 -4.65 -3.66
CA PHE A 488 24.19 -5.13 -2.48
C PHE A 488 25.57 -4.46 -2.32
N GLN A 489 26.32 -4.29 -3.42
CA GLN A 489 27.60 -3.60 -3.40
C GLN A 489 27.46 -2.11 -3.08
N GLN A 490 26.40 -1.45 -3.54
CA GLN A 490 26.08 -0.08 -3.14
C GLN A 490 25.85 0.02 -1.63
N ALA A 491 25.06 -0.89 -1.06
CA ALA A 491 24.85 -0.96 0.39
C ALA A 491 26.16 -1.22 1.16
N MET A 492 27.03 -2.10 0.65
CA MET A 492 28.33 -2.40 1.23
C MET A 492 29.26 -1.17 1.25
N GLN A 493 29.26 -0.38 0.17
CA GLN A 493 30.05 0.84 0.11
C GLN A 493 29.59 1.85 1.16
N GLY A 494 28.28 2.11 1.27
CA GLY A 494 27.71 2.96 2.30
C GLY A 494 27.99 2.43 3.72
N ALA A 495 27.85 1.12 3.95
CA ALA A 495 28.12 0.52 5.24
C ALA A 495 29.57 0.71 5.71
N ARG A 496 30.55 0.61 4.79
CA ARG A 496 31.96 0.83 5.11
C ARG A 496 32.25 2.26 5.61
N THR A 497 31.49 3.25 5.17
CA THR A 497 31.66 4.64 5.65
C THR A 497 31.21 4.82 7.10
N LEU A 498 30.30 3.97 7.57
CA LEU A 498 29.78 4.01 8.95
C LEU A 498 30.56 3.09 9.92
N LEU A 499 31.32 2.13 9.38
CA LEU A 499 32.02 1.13 10.17
C LEU A 499 33.50 1.47 10.34
N SER A 500 34.07 1.08 11.50
CA SER A 500 35.52 1.03 11.65
C SER A 500 36.10 -0.07 10.74
N GLU A 501 37.36 0.09 10.30
CA GLU A 501 38.05 -0.92 9.50
C GLU A 501 38.11 -2.29 10.16
N ALA A 502 38.12 -2.33 11.52
CA ALA A 502 38.09 -3.57 12.29
C ALA A 502 36.83 -4.43 12.04
N ASP A 503 35.71 -3.79 11.70
CA ASP A 503 34.44 -4.48 11.43
C ASP A 503 34.25 -4.82 9.93
N TRP A 504 35.13 -4.37 9.02
CA TRP A 504 34.98 -4.64 7.56
C TRP A 504 35.02 -6.12 7.23
N GLN A 505 35.86 -6.88 7.92
CA GLN A 505 35.93 -8.34 7.74
C GLN A 505 34.56 -8.98 8.10
N VAL A 506 33.91 -8.50 9.16
CA VAL A 506 32.58 -9.01 9.54
C VAL A 506 31.56 -8.70 8.44
N LEU A 507 31.58 -7.49 7.91
CA LEU A 507 30.72 -7.08 6.80
C LEU A 507 30.95 -7.97 5.55
N ASP A 508 32.19 -8.31 5.23
CA ASP A 508 32.54 -9.22 4.12
C ASP A 508 31.99 -10.64 4.34
N TYR A 509 32.01 -11.14 5.59
CA TYR A 509 31.32 -12.40 5.94
C TYR A 509 29.81 -12.32 5.72
N LEU A 510 29.16 -11.20 6.15
CA LEU A 510 27.74 -11.01 5.90
C LEU A 510 27.45 -11.01 4.40
N ALA A 511 28.23 -10.31 3.59
CA ALA A 511 28.10 -10.27 2.14
C ALA A 511 28.18 -11.68 1.53
N ARG A 512 29.10 -12.51 2.00
CA ARG A 512 29.24 -13.91 1.58
C ARG A 512 28.01 -14.73 1.94
N TRP A 513 27.55 -14.67 3.18
CA TRP A 513 26.45 -15.49 3.68
C TRP A 513 25.08 -15.06 3.11
N LEU A 514 24.89 -13.77 2.88
CA LEU A 514 23.68 -13.18 2.31
C LEU A 514 23.69 -13.23 0.76
N GLY A 515 24.03 -14.38 0.21
CA GLY A 515 23.89 -14.71 -1.20
C GLY A 515 25.13 -14.50 -2.07
N GLY A 516 26.25 -13.98 -1.55
CA GLY A 516 27.52 -13.97 -2.27
C GLY A 516 28.05 -15.38 -2.53
N GLU A 517 27.80 -16.33 -1.62
CA GLU A 517 28.04 -17.74 -1.83
C GLU A 517 26.74 -18.47 -2.21
N PRO A 518 26.63 -19.01 -3.45
CA PRO A 518 25.45 -19.74 -3.88
C PRO A 518 25.18 -20.99 -3.01
N TRP A 519 23.92 -21.15 -2.53
CA TRP A 519 23.57 -22.28 -1.67
C TRP A 519 23.78 -23.64 -2.32
N ARG A 520 23.74 -23.71 -3.67
CA ARG A 520 24.03 -24.97 -4.41
C ARG A 520 25.46 -25.47 -4.21
N LYS A 521 26.42 -24.57 -3.87
CA LYS A 521 27.81 -24.93 -3.60
C LYS A 521 28.01 -25.48 -2.19
N LEU A 522 27.07 -25.21 -1.27
CA LEU A 522 27.11 -25.71 0.10
C LEU A 522 26.65 -27.17 0.14
N ALA A 523 27.26 -27.98 1.01
CA ALA A 523 26.81 -29.33 1.28
C ALA A 523 25.34 -29.32 1.74
N ARG A 524 24.56 -30.36 1.29
CA ARG A 524 23.18 -30.52 1.79
C ARG A 524 23.22 -30.84 3.30
N GLY A 525 22.38 -30.18 4.08
CA GLY A 525 22.31 -30.41 5.51
C GLY A 525 22.11 -29.12 6.32
N LYS A 526 22.59 -29.14 7.56
CA LYS A 526 22.38 -28.06 8.55
C LYS A 526 22.91 -26.68 8.07
N GLN A 527 24.14 -26.66 7.55
CA GLN A 527 24.77 -25.40 7.11
C GLN A 527 23.97 -24.70 6.01
N ARG A 528 23.57 -25.44 4.96
CA ARG A 528 22.75 -24.89 3.88
C ARG A 528 21.41 -24.33 4.37
N LYS A 529 20.78 -25.00 5.38
CA LYS A 529 19.54 -24.51 6.00
C LYS A 529 19.76 -23.21 6.76
N LEU A 530 20.86 -23.07 7.47
CA LEU A 530 21.21 -21.85 8.21
C LEU A 530 21.42 -20.67 7.26
N TYR A 531 22.19 -20.85 6.17
CA TYR A 531 22.39 -19.80 5.16
C TYR A 531 21.06 -19.38 4.53
N LYS A 532 20.24 -20.36 4.11
CA LYS A 532 18.91 -20.05 3.55
C LYS A 532 18.06 -19.27 4.54
N ASN A 533 18.01 -19.68 5.79
CA ASN A 533 17.22 -18.98 6.81
C ASN A 533 17.71 -17.55 7.03
N ALA A 534 19.01 -17.33 7.16
CA ALA A 534 19.58 -15.99 7.32
C ALA A 534 19.23 -15.08 6.13
N CYS A 535 19.36 -15.60 4.88
CA CYS A 535 18.97 -14.84 3.69
C CYS A 535 17.48 -14.48 3.66
N VAL A 536 16.60 -15.42 3.99
CA VAL A 536 15.14 -15.19 4.02
C VAL A 536 14.80 -14.13 5.06
N ARG A 537 15.33 -14.26 6.29
CA ARG A 537 15.08 -13.30 7.37
C ARG A 537 15.62 -11.91 7.03
N PHE A 538 16.81 -11.82 6.44
CA PHE A 538 17.38 -10.55 5.97
C PHE A 538 16.46 -9.88 4.94
N GLN A 539 16.01 -10.61 3.92
CA GLN A 539 15.14 -10.08 2.87
C GLN A 539 13.76 -9.68 3.40
N GLN A 540 13.24 -10.41 4.40
CA GLN A 540 11.98 -10.08 5.06
C GLN A 540 12.12 -8.91 6.06
N LEU A 541 13.34 -8.55 6.47
CA LEU A 541 13.63 -7.36 7.28
C LEU A 541 13.78 -6.11 6.40
N THR A 542 14.54 -6.20 5.29
CA THR A 542 14.86 -5.00 4.48
C THR A 542 13.62 -4.35 3.87
N SER A 543 12.60 -5.14 3.50
CA SER A 543 11.34 -4.64 2.94
C SER A 543 10.54 -3.77 3.94
N PRO A 544 10.17 -4.22 5.15
CA PRO A 544 9.49 -3.35 6.12
C PRO A 544 10.35 -2.17 6.58
N VAL A 545 11.68 -2.32 6.66
CA VAL A 545 12.57 -1.20 6.98
C VAL A 545 12.47 -0.12 5.90
N ALA A 546 12.48 -0.48 4.62
CA ALA A 546 12.32 0.48 3.53
C ALA A 546 10.97 1.20 3.61
N ALA A 547 9.85 0.47 3.69
CA ALA A 547 8.52 1.05 3.78
C ALA A 547 8.35 1.97 5.00
N LYS A 548 8.71 1.50 6.19
CA LYS A 548 8.53 2.26 7.43
C LYS A 548 9.44 3.47 7.55
N SER A 549 10.68 3.39 7.05
CA SER A 549 11.60 4.51 7.12
C SER A 549 11.35 5.57 6.04
N VAL A 550 11.03 5.17 4.81
CA VAL A 550 10.82 6.11 3.71
C VAL A 550 9.39 6.65 3.74
N GLU A 551 8.41 5.76 3.58
CA GLU A 551 7.02 6.15 3.30
C GLU A 551 6.25 6.56 4.56
N ASP A 552 6.53 5.91 5.70
CA ASP A 552 5.87 6.16 6.98
C ASP A 552 6.74 6.95 7.99
N THR A 553 7.88 7.51 7.56
CA THR A 553 8.70 8.38 8.42
C THR A 553 9.27 9.56 7.63
N SER A 554 10.19 9.32 6.67
CA SER A 554 10.92 10.40 5.99
C SER A 554 10.01 11.31 5.17
N PHE A 555 8.93 10.79 4.57
CA PHE A 555 7.93 11.61 3.86
C PHE A 555 7.18 12.59 4.75
N TYR A 556 7.20 12.38 6.06
CA TYR A 556 6.62 13.28 7.06
C TYR A 556 7.67 14.14 7.77
N ARG A 557 8.95 14.03 7.39
CA ARG A 557 10.07 14.81 7.94
C ARG A 557 10.63 15.85 6.98
N SER A 558 10.34 15.72 5.70
CA SER A 558 10.83 16.62 4.65
C SER A 558 9.65 17.22 3.89
N ALA A 559 9.65 18.54 3.73
CA ALA A 559 8.70 19.26 2.89
C ALA A 559 9.43 20.21 1.93
N VAL A 560 10.53 19.74 1.32
CA VAL A 560 11.14 20.44 0.17
C VAL A 560 10.07 20.66 -0.89
N LEU A 561 9.39 19.59 -1.32
CA LEU A 561 8.15 19.69 -2.08
C LEU A 561 7.32 18.40 -1.92
N LEU A 562 6.16 18.51 -1.29
CA LEU A 562 5.33 17.37 -0.91
C LEU A 562 4.79 16.56 -2.09
N SER A 563 4.72 17.12 -3.30
CA SER A 563 4.35 16.36 -4.51
C SER A 563 5.36 15.27 -4.87
N ARG A 564 6.58 15.32 -4.30
CA ARG A 564 7.60 14.27 -4.47
C ARG A 564 7.61 13.23 -3.34
N ASN A 565 6.76 13.39 -2.32
CA ASN A 565 6.68 12.48 -1.18
C ASN A 565 5.48 11.53 -1.35
N ASP A 566 5.58 10.54 -2.21
CA ASP A 566 4.51 9.54 -2.40
C ASP A 566 5.10 8.12 -2.57
N VAL A 567 4.26 7.10 -2.43
CA VAL A 567 4.66 5.69 -2.51
C VAL A 567 5.41 5.40 -3.81
N GLY A 568 6.58 4.80 -3.71
CA GLY A 568 7.42 4.49 -4.85
C GLY A 568 8.19 5.68 -5.44
N PHE A 569 8.12 6.86 -4.81
CA PHE A 569 8.91 8.03 -5.21
C PHE A 569 10.23 8.09 -4.45
N HIS A 570 11.22 8.72 -5.07
CA HIS A 570 12.47 9.08 -4.44
C HIS A 570 12.66 10.60 -4.52
N PRO A 571 12.38 11.37 -3.47
CA PRO A 571 12.37 12.84 -3.50
C PRO A 571 13.67 13.48 -3.94
N GLN A 572 14.83 12.84 -3.72
CA GLN A 572 16.12 13.34 -4.20
C GLN A 572 16.19 13.39 -5.73
N HIS A 573 15.48 12.48 -6.42
CA HIS A 573 15.23 12.54 -7.85
C HIS A 573 14.04 13.47 -8.10
N PHE A 574 14.30 14.76 -8.20
CA PHE A 574 13.28 15.80 -8.21
C PHE A 574 12.53 15.93 -9.54
N SER A 575 13.25 15.80 -10.65
CA SER A 575 12.75 16.00 -12.03
C SER A 575 13.43 15.05 -12.99
N ALA A 576 12.83 14.83 -14.16
CA ALA A 576 13.43 14.09 -15.25
C ALA A 576 13.09 14.71 -16.61
N PRO A 577 14.01 14.61 -17.60
CA PRO A 577 13.73 15.06 -18.97
C PRO A 577 12.73 14.13 -19.66
N PRO A 578 12.04 14.59 -20.74
CA PRO A 578 11.13 13.77 -21.53
C PRO A 578 11.72 12.42 -21.99
N GLN A 579 13.02 12.39 -22.30
CA GLN A 579 13.71 11.17 -22.74
C GLN A 579 13.62 10.04 -21.70
N ALA A 580 13.70 10.33 -20.41
CA ALA A 580 13.59 9.31 -19.36
C ALA A 580 12.20 8.62 -19.35
N PHE A 581 11.14 9.38 -19.64
CA PHE A 581 9.80 8.82 -19.80
C PHE A 581 9.70 7.94 -21.06
N HIS A 582 10.29 8.39 -22.17
CA HIS A 582 10.34 7.61 -23.40
C HIS A 582 11.07 6.28 -23.20
N ASP A 583 12.23 6.29 -22.55
CA ASP A 583 13.03 5.10 -22.28
C ASP A 583 12.24 4.11 -21.40
N ALA A 584 11.55 4.61 -20.38
CA ALA A 584 10.69 3.79 -19.51
C ALA A 584 9.51 3.17 -20.27
N CYS A 585 8.89 3.90 -21.21
CA CYS A 585 7.81 3.39 -22.05
C CYS A 585 8.30 2.30 -23.02
N ILE A 586 9.48 2.47 -23.61
CA ILE A 586 10.11 1.49 -24.49
C ILE A 586 10.42 0.21 -23.71
N ALA A 587 11.09 0.33 -22.57
CA ALA A 587 11.39 -0.82 -21.71
C ALA A 587 10.12 -1.58 -21.27
N ARG A 588 9.04 -0.85 -20.95
CA ARG A 588 7.77 -1.44 -20.51
C ARG A 588 7.10 -2.23 -21.63
N ILE A 589 7.05 -1.70 -22.86
CA ILE A 589 6.40 -2.42 -23.96
C ILE A 589 7.17 -3.68 -24.37
N GLU A 590 8.48 -3.70 -24.14
CA GLU A 590 9.33 -4.87 -24.41
C GLU A 590 9.18 -5.96 -23.35
N ALA A 591 9.21 -5.59 -22.05
CA ALA A 591 9.24 -6.55 -20.95
C ALA A 591 7.83 -6.88 -20.38
N PHE A 592 7.00 -5.86 -20.16
CA PHE A 592 5.69 -5.98 -19.48
C PHE A 592 4.63 -5.12 -20.17
N PRO A 593 4.19 -5.45 -21.40
CA PRO A 593 3.27 -4.63 -22.17
C PRO A 593 1.87 -4.49 -21.55
N ASP A 594 1.51 -5.35 -20.62
CA ASP A 594 0.24 -5.34 -19.89
C ASP A 594 0.37 -4.78 -18.45
N ASN A 595 1.53 -4.22 -18.06
CA ASN A 595 1.73 -3.59 -16.76
C ASN A 595 0.64 -2.56 -16.44
N LEU A 596 0.16 -2.50 -15.21
CA LEU A 596 -0.80 -1.47 -14.81
C LEU A 596 -0.15 -0.09 -14.79
N LEU A 597 -0.92 0.92 -15.16
CA LEU A 597 -0.50 2.33 -15.14
C LEU A 597 -1.42 3.09 -14.20
N THR A 598 -0.94 3.39 -13.00
CA THR A 598 -1.72 4.15 -12.01
C THR A 598 -1.15 5.54 -11.78
N THR A 599 -1.99 6.46 -11.34
CA THR A 599 -1.62 7.78 -10.80
C THR A 599 -2.26 8.03 -9.43
N ALA A 600 -3.14 7.14 -8.99
CA ALA A 600 -3.74 7.15 -7.66
C ALA A 600 -4.07 5.73 -7.22
N THR A 601 -3.91 5.44 -5.92
CA THR A 601 -4.23 4.16 -5.29
C THR A 601 -4.90 4.38 -3.94
N HIS A 602 -5.29 3.30 -3.27
CA HIS A 602 -5.79 3.36 -1.89
C HIS A 602 -4.69 3.66 -0.84
N ASP A 603 -3.40 3.66 -1.25
CA ASP A 603 -2.22 3.85 -0.38
C ASP A 603 -1.41 5.10 -0.70
N HIS A 604 -1.81 5.88 -1.71
CA HIS A 604 -1.11 7.11 -2.01
C HIS A 604 -1.11 8.09 -0.81
N LYS A 605 -0.04 8.86 -0.66
CA LYS A 605 0.06 9.86 0.41
C LYS A 605 -0.74 11.12 0.09
N ARG A 606 -0.92 11.42 -1.20
CA ARG A 606 -1.66 12.58 -1.72
C ARG A 606 -2.36 12.23 -3.02
N GLY A 607 -3.59 12.72 -3.19
CA GLY A 607 -4.36 12.55 -4.42
C GLY A 607 -3.62 13.02 -5.68
N GLU A 608 -3.96 12.44 -6.82
CA GLU A 608 -3.25 12.72 -8.07
C GLU A 608 -3.28 14.20 -8.44
N ASP A 609 -4.38 14.90 -8.14
CA ASP A 609 -4.53 16.34 -8.45
C ASP A 609 -3.90 17.23 -7.39
N THR A 610 -3.76 16.76 -6.17
CA THR A 610 -2.93 17.42 -5.13
C THR A 610 -1.47 17.47 -5.57
N ARG A 611 -0.92 16.35 -6.07
CA ARG A 611 0.47 16.30 -6.54
C ARG A 611 0.70 17.19 -7.76
N THR A 612 -0.17 17.13 -8.76
CA THR A 612 -0.03 17.96 -9.98
C THR A 612 -0.12 19.44 -9.70
N ARG A 613 -0.94 19.84 -8.73
CA ARG A 613 -1.04 21.23 -8.27
C ARG A 613 0.22 21.69 -7.55
N LEU A 614 0.72 20.91 -6.60
CA LEU A 614 1.95 21.22 -5.86
C LEU A 614 3.18 21.25 -6.76
N ALA A 615 3.23 20.43 -7.82
CA ALA A 615 4.33 20.41 -8.78
C ALA A 615 4.59 21.78 -9.42
N VAL A 616 3.53 22.59 -9.60
CA VAL A 616 3.63 23.97 -10.14
C VAL A 616 4.54 24.87 -9.30
N LEU A 617 4.66 24.61 -8.00
CA LEU A 617 5.55 25.37 -7.12
C LEU A 617 7.03 25.26 -7.55
N SER A 618 7.41 24.17 -8.23
CA SER A 618 8.75 24.02 -8.78
C SER A 618 9.06 25.02 -9.90
N GLU A 619 8.05 25.44 -10.66
CA GLU A 619 8.16 26.43 -11.74
C GLU A 619 8.20 27.87 -11.21
N CYS A 620 7.81 28.12 -9.97
CA CYS A 620 7.74 29.44 -9.36
C CYS A 620 8.31 29.47 -7.92
N ALA A 621 9.38 28.73 -7.67
CA ALA A 621 9.95 28.47 -6.35
C ALA A 621 10.31 29.76 -5.57
N SER A 622 10.93 30.75 -6.23
CA SER A 622 11.29 32.02 -5.60
C SER A 622 10.06 32.81 -5.13
N TRP A 623 9.04 32.91 -5.98
CA TRP A 623 7.77 33.55 -5.61
C TRP A 623 7.08 32.79 -4.47
N TYR A 624 7.10 31.46 -4.49
CA TYR A 624 6.56 30.65 -3.39
C TYR A 624 7.29 30.95 -2.08
N GLY A 625 8.61 31.05 -2.11
CA GLY A 625 9.41 31.43 -0.94
C GLY A 625 8.99 32.79 -0.34
N GLU A 626 8.71 33.81 -1.18
CA GLU A 626 8.19 35.10 -0.72
C GLU A 626 6.80 34.97 -0.06
N GLN A 627 5.92 34.10 -0.61
CA GLN A 627 4.61 33.87 0.01
C GLN A 627 4.77 33.19 1.38
N VAL A 628 5.65 32.20 1.52
CA VAL A 628 5.94 31.51 2.79
C VAL A 628 6.40 32.51 3.86
N GLU A 629 7.33 33.40 3.54
CA GLU A 629 7.78 34.42 4.49
C GLU A 629 6.64 35.34 4.93
N ARG A 630 5.79 35.75 4.00
CA ARG A 630 4.60 36.53 4.31
C ARG A 630 3.62 35.77 5.21
N TRP A 631 3.37 34.49 4.93
CA TRP A 631 2.47 33.67 5.75
C TRP A 631 2.99 33.49 7.16
N ARG A 632 4.29 33.27 7.32
CA ARG A 632 4.92 33.17 8.64
C ARG A 632 4.72 34.45 9.48
N GLN A 633 4.75 35.63 8.88
CA GLN A 633 4.42 36.89 9.58
C GLN A 633 2.94 36.95 9.99
N LEU A 634 2.03 36.57 9.09
CA LEU A 634 0.60 36.50 9.37
C LEU A 634 0.24 35.42 10.39
N ALA A 635 1.05 34.38 10.52
CA ALA A 635 0.84 33.25 11.43
C ALA A 635 1.23 33.58 12.89
N ILE A 636 2.08 34.57 13.16
CA ILE A 636 2.57 34.91 14.50
C ILE A 636 1.43 35.00 15.53
N PRO A 637 0.36 35.78 15.32
CA PRO A 637 -0.71 35.89 16.29
C PRO A 637 -1.59 34.64 16.44
N LEU A 638 -1.44 33.65 15.57
CA LEU A 638 -2.27 32.45 15.54
C LEU A 638 -1.65 31.26 16.28
N LYS A 639 -0.36 31.33 16.62
CA LYS A 639 0.43 30.22 17.20
C LYS A 639 0.36 30.14 18.74
N GLY A 640 -0.35 31.03 19.40
CA GLY A 640 -0.36 31.15 20.86
C GLY A 640 0.92 31.79 21.43
N GLU A 641 0.93 32.03 22.75
CA GLU A 641 2.01 32.77 23.42
C GLU A 641 3.35 31.99 23.42
N GLU A 642 3.30 30.66 23.52
CA GLU A 642 4.51 29.82 23.62
C GLU A 642 5.18 29.53 22.26
N ASN A 643 4.46 29.73 21.14
CA ASN A 643 4.94 29.49 19.77
C ASN A 643 5.76 28.20 19.60
N VAL A 644 5.25 27.09 20.10
CA VAL A 644 5.98 25.81 20.17
C VAL A 644 6.05 25.06 18.83
N ILE A 645 5.29 25.52 17.81
CA ILE A 645 5.15 24.80 16.53
C ILE A 645 6.43 24.91 15.73
N SER A 646 7.00 23.78 15.33
CA SER A 646 8.20 23.76 14.50
C SER A 646 7.95 24.37 13.12
N ALA A 647 8.95 25.07 12.59
CA ALA A 647 8.83 25.65 11.25
C ALA A 647 8.70 24.56 10.17
N GLY A 648 9.23 23.36 10.40
CA GLY A 648 9.05 22.22 9.49
C GLY A 648 7.60 21.77 9.40
N ASP A 649 6.92 21.61 10.55
CA ASP A 649 5.50 21.24 10.60
C ASP A 649 4.60 22.34 10.02
N GLU A 650 4.96 23.60 10.24
CA GLU A 650 4.28 24.77 9.66
C GLU A 650 4.37 24.74 8.11
N LEU A 651 5.57 24.55 7.55
CA LEU A 651 5.77 24.46 6.10
C LEU A 651 5.04 23.28 5.47
N MET A 652 5.07 22.14 6.13
CA MET A 652 4.36 20.95 5.69
C MET A 652 2.84 21.19 5.66
N LEU A 653 2.30 21.85 6.68
CA LEU A 653 0.89 22.24 6.74
C LEU A 653 0.51 23.18 5.58
N TYR A 654 1.32 24.21 5.29
CA TYR A 654 1.05 25.11 4.19
C TYR A 654 0.99 24.40 2.85
N GLN A 655 1.93 23.51 2.56
CA GLN A 655 1.89 22.73 1.33
C GLN A 655 0.70 21.76 1.29
N ALA A 656 0.35 21.11 2.40
CA ALA A 656 -0.83 20.25 2.48
C ALA A 656 -2.11 21.06 2.18
N MET A 657 -2.23 22.26 2.73
CA MET A 657 -3.36 23.17 2.44
C MET A 657 -3.38 23.57 0.97
N LEU A 658 -2.26 24.01 0.40
CA LEU A 658 -2.20 24.42 -1.01
C LEU A 658 -2.61 23.31 -1.95
N GLY A 659 -2.11 22.08 -1.70
CA GLY A 659 -2.38 20.92 -2.54
C GLY A 659 -3.83 20.47 -2.47
N SER A 660 -4.42 20.44 -1.26
CA SER A 660 -5.76 19.92 -1.01
C SER A 660 -6.87 20.98 -0.98
N TRP A 661 -6.54 22.26 -1.23
CA TRP A 661 -7.52 23.36 -1.19
C TRP A 661 -8.65 23.12 -2.20
N PRO A 662 -9.92 23.06 -1.76
CA PRO A 662 -11.05 22.89 -2.67
C PRO A 662 -11.15 24.03 -3.70
N LEU A 663 -11.50 23.70 -4.94
CA LEU A 663 -11.63 24.69 -6.02
C LEU A 663 -12.82 25.60 -5.86
N ASP A 664 -13.87 25.11 -5.21
CA ASP A 664 -15.08 25.85 -4.90
C ASP A 664 -15.29 25.90 -3.37
N MET A 665 -14.39 26.62 -2.70
CA MET A 665 -14.41 26.75 -1.24
C MET A 665 -15.44 27.77 -0.80
N GLN A 666 -16.57 27.30 -0.28
CA GLN A 666 -17.60 28.12 0.34
C GLN A 666 -17.35 28.25 1.86
N GLU A 667 -17.94 29.26 2.51
CA GLU A 667 -17.71 29.50 3.95
C GLU A 667 -18.14 28.32 4.85
N ASP A 668 -19.18 27.63 4.50
CA ASP A 668 -19.70 26.46 5.21
C ASP A 668 -18.84 25.20 5.02
N ALA A 669 -17.94 25.15 4.04
CA ALA A 669 -17.06 24.04 3.78
C ALA A 669 -15.79 24.04 4.66
N PHE A 670 -15.44 25.17 5.32
CA PHE A 670 -14.20 25.27 6.08
C PHE A 670 -14.14 24.33 7.29
N GLU A 671 -15.27 24.07 7.96
CA GLU A 671 -15.30 23.16 9.10
C GLU A 671 -14.93 21.71 8.69
N ASN A 672 -15.58 21.20 7.66
CA ASN A 672 -15.29 19.86 7.12
C ASN A 672 -13.83 19.76 6.61
N TYR A 673 -13.35 20.79 5.94
CA TYR A 673 -11.97 20.84 5.46
C TYR A 673 -10.97 20.85 6.62
N ALA A 674 -11.24 21.61 7.67
CA ALA A 674 -10.43 21.65 8.87
C ALA A 674 -10.37 20.28 9.58
N GLU A 675 -11.50 19.57 9.69
CA GLU A 675 -11.53 18.21 10.27
C GLU A 675 -10.66 17.22 9.50
N ARG A 676 -10.70 17.25 8.17
CA ARG A 676 -9.85 16.42 7.31
C ARG A 676 -8.36 16.70 7.54
N LEU A 677 -7.99 17.97 7.58
CA LEU A 677 -6.61 18.39 7.81
C LEU A 677 -6.13 18.09 9.23
N VAL A 678 -6.99 18.19 10.24
CA VAL A 678 -6.65 17.82 11.63
C VAL A 678 -6.29 16.34 11.71
N LYS A 679 -7.10 15.45 11.11
CA LYS A 679 -6.82 14.00 11.09
C LYS A 679 -5.51 13.70 10.35
N TRP A 680 -5.29 14.36 9.22
CA TRP A 680 -4.03 14.25 8.48
C TRP A 680 -2.84 14.74 9.30
N GLN A 681 -2.95 15.91 9.95
CA GLN A 681 -1.88 16.52 10.73
C GLN A 681 -1.48 15.64 11.92
N GLU A 682 -2.44 15.11 12.66
CA GLU A 682 -2.17 14.18 13.77
C GLU A 682 -1.37 12.97 13.29
N LYS A 683 -1.79 12.33 12.18
CA LYS A 683 -1.05 11.24 11.56
C LYS A 683 0.35 11.69 11.14
N ALA A 684 0.48 12.83 10.46
CA ALA A 684 1.77 13.33 9.99
C ALA A 684 2.76 13.58 11.14
N LEU A 685 2.31 14.20 12.23
CA LEU A 685 3.14 14.46 13.42
C LEU A 685 3.64 13.16 14.07
N ARG A 686 2.76 12.16 14.19
CA ARG A 686 3.11 10.88 14.81
C ARG A 686 4.01 10.02 13.93
N GLU A 687 3.79 10.03 12.61
CA GLU A 687 4.64 9.31 11.65
C GLU A 687 6.02 9.96 11.52
N ALA A 688 6.13 11.28 11.60
CA ALA A 688 7.41 11.98 11.61
C ALA A 688 8.33 11.54 12.75
N LYS A 689 7.78 11.13 13.90
CA LYS A 689 8.52 10.69 15.10
C LYS A 689 9.57 11.73 15.55
N LEU A 690 9.26 13.03 15.39
CA LEU A 690 10.12 14.15 15.81
C LEU A 690 9.65 14.74 17.12
N GLN A 691 8.44 15.27 17.17
CA GLN A 691 7.84 15.89 18.36
C GLN A 691 6.81 14.97 19.04
N SER A 692 6.18 14.09 18.26
CA SER A 692 5.18 13.13 18.72
C SER A 692 5.39 11.79 18.01
N SER A 693 4.83 10.71 18.55
CA SER A 693 4.86 9.39 17.92
C SER A 693 3.65 8.55 18.37
N TRP A 694 3.35 7.47 17.64
CA TRP A 694 2.30 6.52 18.04
C TRP A 694 2.56 5.86 19.41
N SER A 695 3.84 5.66 19.78
CA SER A 695 4.23 5.04 21.05
C SER A 695 4.31 6.03 22.21
N ALA A 696 4.46 7.33 21.92
CA ALA A 696 4.58 8.39 22.89
C ALA A 696 3.98 9.69 22.31
N ALA A 697 2.64 9.78 22.33
CA ALA A 697 1.96 10.97 21.85
C ALA A 697 2.25 12.20 22.74
N ASN A 698 2.70 13.28 22.10
CA ASN A 698 2.91 14.57 22.75
C ASN A 698 1.63 15.41 22.62
N GLU A 699 0.64 15.11 23.46
CA GLU A 699 -0.67 15.76 23.37
C GLU A 699 -0.63 17.30 23.46
N PRO A 700 0.22 17.95 24.26
CA PRO A 700 0.35 19.40 24.27
C PRO A 700 0.79 19.94 22.91
N TYR A 701 1.77 19.33 22.26
CA TYR A 701 2.28 19.73 20.95
C TYR A 701 1.23 19.50 19.85
N GLU A 702 0.60 18.31 19.81
CA GLU A 702 -0.47 17.98 18.87
C GLU A 702 -1.64 18.94 19.00
N ARG A 703 -2.00 19.33 20.23
CA ARG A 703 -3.05 20.32 20.51
C ARG A 703 -2.68 21.71 19.95
N ALA A 704 -1.47 22.18 20.21
CA ALA A 704 -0.99 23.47 19.69
C ALA A 704 -1.04 23.51 18.15
N CYS A 705 -0.60 22.43 17.48
CA CYS A 705 -0.67 22.30 16.03
C CYS A 705 -2.11 22.30 15.50
N ARG A 706 -3.02 21.61 16.20
CA ARG A 706 -4.46 21.58 15.87
C ARG A 706 -5.10 22.94 16.03
N GLU A 707 -4.85 23.60 17.14
CA GLU A 707 -5.37 24.95 17.41
C GLU A 707 -4.86 25.96 16.37
N PHE A 708 -3.60 25.88 16.00
CA PHE A 708 -3.04 26.71 14.95
C PHE A 708 -3.76 26.52 13.60
N LEU A 709 -3.95 25.27 13.17
CA LEU A 709 -4.70 24.93 11.96
C LEU A 709 -6.13 25.48 12.02
N GLN A 710 -6.82 25.26 13.14
CA GLN A 710 -8.19 25.76 13.33
C GLN A 710 -8.24 27.30 13.36
N ASN A 711 -7.24 27.96 13.97
CA ASN A 711 -7.13 29.41 13.95
C ASN A 711 -6.96 29.96 12.54
N ILE A 712 -6.17 29.31 11.68
CA ILE A 712 -6.06 29.70 10.25
C ILE A 712 -7.42 29.61 9.56
N LEU A 713 -8.10 28.48 9.69
CA LEU A 713 -9.28 28.18 8.86
C LEU A 713 -10.59 28.73 9.43
N LEU A 714 -10.75 28.76 10.75
CA LEU A 714 -12.05 29.01 11.37
C LEU A 714 -12.12 30.32 12.16
N SER A 715 -10.96 30.85 12.65
CA SER A 715 -11.01 32.06 13.46
C SER A 715 -11.08 33.35 12.61
N PRO A 716 -11.65 34.41 13.15
CA PRO A 716 -11.61 35.73 12.53
C PRO A 716 -10.18 36.31 12.39
N GLN A 717 -9.26 35.94 13.28
CA GLN A 717 -7.87 36.37 13.25
C GLN A 717 -7.08 35.71 12.10
N GLY A 718 -7.51 34.51 11.67
CA GLY A 718 -6.91 33.74 10.57
C GLY A 718 -7.28 34.22 9.17
N VAL A 719 -8.24 35.12 9.03
CA VAL A 719 -8.79 35.53 7.72
C VAL A 719 -7.70 36.01 6.75
N ALA A 720 -6.74 36.80 7.20
CA ALA A 720 -5.70 37.36 6.33
C ALA A 720 -4.78 36.23 5.78
N LEU A 721 -4.38 35.29 6.63
CA LEU A 721 -3.57 34.15 6.22
C LEU A 721 -4.37 33.19 5.33
N ARG A 722 -5.60 32.85 5.72
CA ARG A 722 -6.52 32.01 4.96
C ARG A 722 -6.77 32.53 3.55
N GLN A 723 -7.04 33.85 3.40
CA GLN A 723 -7.24 34.47 2.09
C GLN A 723 -5.96 34.43 1.25
N SER A 724 -4.78 34.66 1.85
CA SER A 724 -3.51 34.59 1.13
C SER A 724 -3.17 33.16 0.67
N LEU A 725 -3.43 32.14 1.51
CA LEU A 725 -3.28 30.72 1.14
C LEU A 725 -4.24 30.35 0.01
N GLY A 726 -5.52 30.70 0.13
CA GLY A 726 -6.53 30.44 -0.89
C GLY A 726 -6.21 31.13 -2.23
N ALA A 727 -5.75 32.37 -2.21
CA ALA A 727 -5.31 33.07 -3.41
C ALA A 727 -4.13 32.38 -4.10
N THR A 728 -3.18 31.88 -3.32
CA THR A 728 -2.03 31.10 -3.83
C THR A 728 -2.49 29.76 -4.41
N ALA A 729 -3.35 29.03 -3.68
CA ALA A 729 -3.92 27.77 -4.15
C ALA A 729 -4.65 27.94 -5.49
N ASN A 730 -5.47 28.97 -5.60
CA ASN A 730 -6.20 29.29 -6.84
C ASN A 730 -5.27 29.70 -7.98
N ARG A 731 -4.19 30.44 -7.70
CA ARG A 731 -3.19 30.80 -8.71
C ARG A 731 -2.52 29.59 -9.36
N ILE A 732 -2.16 28.59 -8.57
CA ILE A 732 -1.51 27.37 -9.07
C ILE A 732 -2.50 26.31 -9.56
N ALA A 733 -3.81 26.47 -9.27
CA ALA A 733 -4.82 25.45 -9.56
C ALA A 733 -5.03 25.23 -11.05
N THR A 734 -5.04 26.29 -11.84
CA THR A 734 -5.27 26.20 -13.30
C THR A 734 -4.15 25.41 -13.99
N ASN A 735 -2.89 25.69 -13.64
CA ASN A 735 -1.75 24.93 -14.17
C ASN A 735 -1.72 23.50 -13.59
N GLY A 736 -2.07 23.33 -12.31
CA GLY A 736 -2.25 22.00 -11.70
C GLY A 736 -3.29 21.17 -12.44
N ALA A 737 -4.41 21.76 -12.86
CA ALA A 737 -5.42 21.10 -13.66
C ALA A 737 -4.91 20.71 -15.06
N LEU A 738 -4.11 21.57 -15.70
CA LEU A 738 -3.46 21.25 -16.98
C LEU A 738 -2.50 20.07 -16.83
N ASN A 739 -1.66 20.07 -15.79
CA ASN A 739 -0.79 18.94 -15.44
C ASN A 739 -1.59 17.65 -15.21
N SER A 740 -2.75 17.75 -14.54
CA SER A 740 -3.63 16.61 -14.30
C SER A 740 -4.24 16.05 -15.60
N LEU A 741 -4.69 16.89 -16.49
CA LEU A 741 -5.20 16.47 -17.81
C LEU A 741 -4.06 15.81 -18.63
N ALA A 742 -2.85 16.35 -18.57
CA ALA A 742 -1.68 15.78 -19.23
C ALA A 742 -1.34 14.38 -18.67
N GLN A 743 -1.24 14.21 -17.35
CA GLN A 743 -0.98 12.90 -16.74
C GLN A 743 -2.10 11.89 -17.05
N THR A 744 -3.36 12.36 -17.06
CA THR A 744 -4.52 11.53 -17.39
C THR A 744 -4.41 10.98 -18.81
N LEU A 745 -4.07 11.82 -19.80
CA LEU A 745 -3.85 11.37 -21.17
C LEU A 745 -2.67 10.40 -21.28
N LEU A 746 -1.55 10.68 -20.60
CA LEU A 746 -0.38 9.79 -20.56
C LEU A 746 -0.74 8.42 -19.98
N ARG A 747 -1.47 8.36 -18.86
CA ARG A 747 -1.93 7.10 -18.26
C ARG A 747 -2.75 6.26 -19.24
N MET A 748 -3.59 6.90 -20.06
CA MET A 748 -4.49 6.19 -20.96
C MET A 748 -3.88 5.80 -22.30
N THR A 749 -2.73 6.37 -22.68
CA THR A 749 -2.14 6.19 -24.01
C THR A 749 -0.74 5.57 -24.00
N ALA A 750 0.00 5.67 -22.91
CA ALA A 750 1.29 5.00 -22.76
C ALA A 750 1.15 3.47 -22.85
N PRO A 751 2.24 2.74 -23.16
CA PRO A 751 2.25 1.28 -23.08
C PRO A 751 1.90 0.77 -21.70
N GLY A 752 0.94 -0.14 -21.62
CA GLY A 752 0.38 -0.68 -20.39
C GLY A 752 -1.14 -0.64 -20.35
N VAL A 753 -1.70 -0.98 -19.20
CA VAL A 753 -3.15 -0.98 -18.92
C VAL A 753 -3.47 0.14 -17.94
N PRO A 754 -4.22 1.17 -18.34
CA PRO A 754 -4.66 2.22 -17.43
C PRO A 754 -5.43 1.65 -16.26
N ASP A 755 -5.05 2.06 -15.04
CA ASP A 755 -5.80 1.80 -13.82
C ASP A 755 -6.34 3.11 -13.26
N LEU A 756 -7.64 3.18 -13.02
CA LEU A 756 -8.31 4.30 -12.40
C LEU A 756 -8.68 3.92 -10.97
N TYR A 757 -8.28 4.75 -10.02
CA TYR A 757 -8.77 4.62 -8.66
C TYR A 757 -10.14 5.28 -8.52
N GLN A 758 -11.02 4.71 -7.69
CA GLN A 758 -12.37 5.24 -7.46
C GLN A 758 -12.36 6.75 -7.15
N GLY A 759 -13.22 7.49 -7.82
CA GLY A 759 -13.38 8.93 -7.62
C GLY A 759 -12.47 9.82 -8.46
N THR A 760 -11.40 9.26 -9.08
CA THR A 760 -10.43 10.03 -9.87
C THR A 760 -10.93 10.46 -11.25
N GLU A 761 -12.16 10.15 -11.59
CA GLU A 761 -12.80 10.68 -12.81
C GLU A 761 -13.01 12.19 -12.72
N TYR A 762 -13.20 12.71 -11.51
CA TYR A 762 -13.15 14.15 -11.20
C TYR A 762 -11.82 14.48 -10.50
N TRP A 763 -11.66 15.74 -10.05
CA TRP A 763 -10.47 16.13 -9.32
C TRP A 763 -10.37 15.40 -7.97
N ASP A 764 -9.21 14.82 -7.70
CA ASP A 764 -8.90 14.15 -6.44
C ASP A 764 -7.89 14.95 -5.63
N PHE A 765 -8.39 15.71 -4.65
CA PHE A 765 -7.61 16.44 -3.67
C PHE A 765 -7.59 15.73 -2.32
N SER A 766 -7.56 14.40 -2.34
CA SER A 766 -7.46 13.60 -1.12
C SER A 766 -6.06 13.69 -0.50
N LEU A 767 -6.02 13.44 0.80
CA LEU A 767 -4.83 13.22 1.60
C LEU A 767 -4.63 11.70 1.78
N VAL A 768 -3.67 11.29 2.62
CA VAL A 768 -3.43 9.89 2.94
C VAL A 768 -4.66 9.24 3.61
N ASP A 769 -4.70 7.91 3.60
CA ASP A 769 -5.75 7.14 4.27
C ASP A 769 -6.03 7.62 5.72
N PRO A 770 -7.29 7.66 6.15
CA PRO A 770 -8.50 7.17 5.46
C PRO A 770 -9.13 8.20 4.47
N ASP A 771 -8.57 9.39 4.29
CA ASP A 771 -9.17 10.47 3.48
C ASP A 771 -9.30 10.07 1.99
N ASN A 772 -8.34 9.32 1.44
CA ASN A 772 -8.38 8.79 0.07
C ASN A 772 -9.37 7.63 -0.15
N ARG A 773 -10.11 7.22 0.88
CA ARG A 773 -11.13 6.15 0.83
C ARG A 773 -12.54 6.68 1.14
N ARG A 774 -12.73 7.99 1.04
CA ARG A 774 -14.04 8.64 1.24
C ARG A 774 -15.06 8.15 0.20
N PRO A 775 -16.36 8.18 0.53
CA PRO A 775 -17.43 7.84 -0.41
C PRO A 775 -17.36 8.67 -1.70
N VAL A 776 -17.63 8.05 -2.83
CA VAL A 776 -17.64 8.67 -4.16
C VAL A 776 -19.08 8.99 -4.58
N ASP A 777 -19.34 10.21 -5.03
CA ASP A 777 -20.63 10.60 -5.61
C ASP A 777 -20.75 10.05 -7.05
N TYR A 778 -21.08 8.75 -7.18
CA TYR A 778 -21.33 8.13 -8.47
C TYR A 778 -22.56 8.69 -9.20
N PRO A 779 -23.67 9.05 -8.52
CA PRO A 779 -24.80 9.69 -9.19
C PRO A 779 -24.44 10.96 -9.97
N ALA A 780 -23.57 11.83 -9.40
CA ALA A 780 -23.09 13.02 -10.11
C ALA A 780 -22.28 12.64 -11.36
N ARG A 781 -21.40 11.63 -11.25
CA ARG A 781 -20.56 11.14 -12.34
C ARG A 781 -21.35 10.48 -13.47
N GLN A 782 -22.41 9.76 -13.12
CA GLN A 782 -23.33 9.17 -14.09
C GLN A 782 -24.05 10.27 -14.88
N ARG A 783 -24.65 11.24 -14.18
CA ARG A 783 -25.36 12.36 -14.83
C ARG A 783 -24.46 13.14 -15.80
N SER A 784 -23.22 13.42 -15.42
CA SER A 784 -22.30 14.16 -16.25
C SER A 784 -21.81 13.36 -17.46
N LEU A 785 -21.65 12.05 -17.33
CA LEU A 785 -21.26 11.18 -18.45
C LEU A 785 -22.36 11.08 -19.51
N ASP A 786 -23.62 11.12 -19.09
CA ASP A 786 -24.78 11.08 -19.99
C ASP A 786 -25.02 12.42 -20.70
N GLN A 787 -24.45 13.52 -20.24
CA GLN A 787 -24.55 14.85 -20.85
C GLN A 787 -23.47 15.04 -21.90
N VAL A 788 -23.87 15.34 -23.11
CA VAL A 788 -22.94 15.75 -24.17
C VAL A 788 -22.66 17.26 -24.01
N SER A 789 -21.46 17.59 -23.56
CA SER A 789 -21.03 18.99 -23.42
C SER A 789 -19.91 19.29 -24.42
N ASP A 790 -19.90 20.52 -24.94
CA ASP A 790 -18.79 21.02 -25.77
C ASP A 790 -17.53 21.21 -24.91
N VAL A 791 -16.37 21.03 -25.50
CA VAL A 791 -15.07 21.22 -24.82
C VAL A 791 -14.90 22.67 -24.29
N SER A 792 -15.45 23.66 -24.97
CA SER A 792 -15.42 25.06 -24.53
C SER A 792 -16.24 25.27 -23.25
N GLU A 793 -17.42 24.63 -23.15
CA GLU A 793 -18.25 24.63 -21.94
C GLU A 793 -17.51 23.95 -20.79
N LEU A 794 -16.94 22.76 -21.05
CA LEU A 794 -16.18 21.99 -20.04
C LEU A 794 -14.96 22.76 -19.55
N LEU A 795 -14.23 23.45 -20.43
CA LEU A 795 -13.10 24.29 -20.06
C LEU A 795 -13.56 25.53 -19.26
N GLY A 796 -14.72 26.11 -19.60
CA GLY A 796 -15.29 27.25 -18.86
C GLY A 796 -15.71 26.89 -17.43
N ALA A 797 -16.10 25.64 -17.20
CA ALA A 797 -16.51 25.09 -15.90
C ALA A 797 -15.51 24.08 -15.32
N TRP A 798 -14.26 24.14 -15.68
CA TRP A 798 -13.25 23.12 -15.39
C TRP A 798 -13.14 22.73 -13.90
N GLN A 799 -13.50 23.65 -13.00
CA GLN A 799 -13.42 23.43 -11.55
C GLN A 799 -14.30 22.27 -11.08
N ASP A 800 -15.38 21.93 -11.80
CA ASP A 800 -16.30 20.85 -11.43
C ASP A 800 -15.78 19.44 -11.78
N GLY A 801 -14.68 19.33 -12.51
CA GLY A 801 -14.02 18.05 -12.86
C GLY A 801 -14.61 17.33 -14.07
N ARG A 802 -15.73 17.78 -14.64
CA ARG A 802 -16.37 17.13 -15.82
C ARG A 802 -15.43 17.04 -17.02
N ILE A 803 -14.54 18.00 -17.21
CA ILE A 803 -13.55 17.98 -18.30
C ILE A 803 -12.60 16.78 -18.19
N LYS A 804 -12.19 16.40 -16.98
CA LYS A 804 -11.33 15.24 -16.74
C LYS A 804 -12.08 13.94 -17.06
N GLN A 805 -13.32 13.80 -16.61
CA GLN A 805 -14.16 12.64 -16.92
C GLN A 805 -14.42 12.50 -18.43
N ALA A 806 -14.67 13.62 -19.11
CA ALA A 806 -14.88 13.64 -20.57
C ALA A 806 -13.60 13.17 -21.30
N LEU A 807 -12.42 13.63 -20.88
CA LEU A 807 -11.15 13.17 -21.42
C LEU A 807 -10.98 11.66 -21.21
N ILE A 808 -11.23 11.17 -19.98
CA ILE A 808 -11.15 9.74 -19.64
C ILE A 808 -12.07 8.92 -20.54
N SER A 809 -13.33 9.29 -20.62
CA SER A 809 -14.33 8.56 -21.39
C SER A 809 -14.00 8.53 -22.88
N GLN A 810 -13.63 9.67 -23.46
CA GLN A 810 -13.30 9.73 -24.90
C GLN A 810 -12.08 8.87 -25.23
N VAL A 811 -11.00 8.95 -24.41
CA VAL A 811 -9.77 8.19 -24.67
C VAL A 811 -9.98 6.70 -24.44
N LEU A 812 -10.66 6.29 -23.36
CA LEU A 812 -10.91 4.87 -23.11
C LEU A 812 -11.84 4.23 -24.16
N ASN A 813 -12.84 4.95 -24.61
CA ASN A 813 -13.71 4.47 -25.70
C ASN A 813 -12.96 4.43 -27.05
N LEU A 814 -12.05 5.37 -27.31
CA LEU A 814 -11.16 5.33 -28.46
C LEU A 814 -10.20 4.13 -28.36
N ARG A 815 -9.59 3.93 -27.20
CA ARG A 815 -8.75 2.77 -26.89
C ARG A 815 -9.50 1.44 -27.09
N ALA A 816 -10.79 1.39 -26.80
CA ALA A 816 -11.63 0.21 -27.05
C ALA A 816 -11.81 -0.07 -28.54
N ARG A 817 -12.00 0.98 -29.35
CA ARG A 817 -12.14 0.86 -30.81
C ARG A 817 -10.83 0.52 -31.52
N HIS A 818 -9.70 0.99 -31.01
CA HIS A 818 -8.35 0.80 -31.54
C HIS A 818 -7.50 -0.07 -30.60
N SER A 819 -8.09 -1.15 -30.09
CA SER A 819 -7.49 -1.95 -29.01
C SER A 819 -6.11 -2.51 -29.39
N ALA A 820 -5.92 -3.01 -30.62
CA ALA A 820 -4.64 -3.54 -31.07
C ALA A 820 -3.53 -2.47 -31.11
N LEU A 821 -3.88 -1.23 -31.50
CA LEU A 821 -2.96 -0.10 -31.53
C LEU A 821 -2.41 0.23 -30.14
N PHE A 822 -3.30 0.34 -29.14
CA PHE A 822 -2.90 0.76 -27.80
C PHE A 822 -2.31 -0.39 -26.96
N SER A 823 -2.70 -1.66 -27.20
CA SER A 823 -2.17 -2.78 -26.43
C SER A 823 -0.82 -3.28 -26.95
N ARG A 824 -0.62 -3.32 -28.28
CA ARG A 824 0.58 -3.95 -28.92
C ARG A 824 1.24 -3.08 -29.98
N GLY A 825 0.69 -1.92 -30.31
CA GLY A 825 1.29 -1.00 -31.27
C GLY A 825 2.64 -0.49 -30.75
N GLN A 826 3.56 -0.25 -31.66
CA GLN A 826 4.88 0.30 -31.38
C GLN A 826 4.75 1.66 -30.68
N TYR A 827 5.64 1.93 -29.72
CA TYR A 827 5.82 3.26 -29.12
C TYR A 827 6.97 3.98 -29.81
N VAL A 828 6.71 5.16 -30.35
CA VAL A 828 7.70 5.95 -31.07
C VAL A 828 7.80 7.34 -30.43
N PRO A 829 8.90 7.67 -29.75
CA PRO A 829 9.17 9.05 -29.33
C PRO A 829 9.15 10.01 -30.53
N LEU A 830 8.58 11.19 -30.34
CA LEU A 830 8.55 12.21 -31.39
C LEU A 830 9.40 13.41 -30.98
N GLU A 831 10.23 13.88 -31.90
CA GLU A 831 11.04 15.09 -31.72
C GLU A 831 10.13 16.33 -31.74
N VAL A 832 10.36 17.24 -30.79
CA VAL A 832 9.68 18.54 -30.72
C VAL A 832 10.71 19.63 -31.01
N LEU A 833 10.38 20.56 -31.90
CA LEU A 833 11.23 21.66 -32.32
C LEU A 833 10.52 22.98 -32.07
N GLY A 834 11.27 24.08 -31.92
CA GLY A 834 10.75 25.45 -31.74
C GLY A 834 11.00 26.00 -30.35
N ALA A 835 10.46 27.19 -30.09
CA ALA A 835 10.75 27.98 -28.90
C ALA A 835 10.33 27.28 -27.58
N HIS A 836 9.30 26.44 -27.60
CA HIS A 836 8.73 25.76 -26.43
C HIS A 836 8.88 24.23 -26.52
N ALA A 837 9.93 23.73 -27.15
CA ALA A 837 10.18 22.28 -27.28
C ALA A 837 10.28 21.57 -25.94
N GLU A 838 10.91 22.18 -24.92
CA GLU A 838 11.06 21.64 -23.57
C GLU A 838 9.73 21.55 -22.77
N GLN A 839 8.73 22.33 -23.18
CA GLN A 839 7.40 22.34 -22.56
C GLN A 839 6.43 21.32 -23.16
N VAL A 840 6.91 20.40 -23.99
CA VAL A 840 6.07 19.39 -24.67
C VAL A 840 6.66 18.00 -24.56
N LEU A 841 5.80 17.03 -24.32
CA LEU A 841 6.11 15.62 -24.55
C LEU A 841 5.20 15.11 -25.68
N ALA A 842 5.80 14.46 -26.69
CA ALA A 842 5.06 13.89 -27.81
C ALA A 842 5.56 12.49 -28.16
N PHE A 843 4.63 11.59 -28.49
CA PHE A 843 4.94 10.26 -29.01
C PHE A 843 3.82 9.75 -29.93
N ALA A 844 4.15 8.72 -30.71
CA ALA A 844 3.17 8.02 -31.51
C ALA A 844 2.98 6.57 -31.03
N ARG A 845 1.76 6.05 -31.26
CA ARG A 845 1.45 4.62 -31.23
C ARG A 845 1.17 4.18 -32.67
N ILE A 846 1.84 3.13 -33.13
CA ILE A 846 1.81 2.72 -34.54
C ILE A 846 1.63 1.21 -34.62
N ASN A 847 0.73 0.76 -35.51
CA ASN A 847 0.68 -0.61 -35.99
C ASN A 847 0.52 -0.61 -37.52
N ASP A 848 0.42 -1.77 -38.15
CA ASP A 848 0.34 -1.91 -39.62
C ASP A 848 -0.85 -1.19 -40.24
N ALA A 849 -1.91 -0.92 -39.50
CA ALA A 849 -3.19 -0.39 -40.01
C ALA A 849 -3.50 1.03 -39.52
N GLU A 850 -2.98 1.42 -38.36
CA GLU A 850 -3.43 2.59 -37.60
C GLU A 850 -2.27 3.33 -36.97
N GLN A 851 -2.43 4.66 -36.85
CA GLN A 851 -1.47 5.53 -36.17
C GLN A 851 -2.18 6.51 -35.26
N ALA A 852 -1.61 6.78 -34.09
CA ALA A 852 -2.05 7.81 -33.17
C ALA A 852 -0.86 8.67 -32.72
N ILE A 853 -1.09 9.96 -32.55
CA ILE A 853 -0.11 10.93 -32.01
C ILE A 853 -0.66 11.47 -30.71
N VAL A 854 0.14 11.44 -29.67
CA VAL A 854 -0.14 12.00 -28.34
C VAL A 854 0.72 13.20 -28.11
N VAL A 855 0.14 14.32 -27.71
CA VAL A 855 0.84 15.56 -27.37
C VAL A 855 0.34 16.07 -26.03
N VAL A 856 1.23 16.26 -25.09
CA VAL A 856 0.91 16.84 -23.78
C VAL A 856 1.88 17.94 -23.40
N PRO A 857 1.38 19.02 -22.80
CA PRO A 857 2.21 20.09 -22.24
C PRO A 857 2.83 19.66 -20.90
N ARG A 858 3.94 20.28 -20.54
CA ARG A 858 4.63 20.19 -19.26
C ARG A 858 5.32 21.52 -18.94
N LEU A 859 5.49 21.82 -17.65
CA LEU A 859 6.18 23.04 -17.20
C LEU A 859 5.64 24.30 -17.87
N CYS A 860 4.34 24.51 -17.83
CA CYS A 860 3.64 25.51 -18.63
C CYS A 860 3.19 26.75 -17.84
N ASN A 861 3.73 26.99 -16.65
CA ASN A 861 3.31 28.12 -15.82
C ASN A 861 3.49 29.48 -16.54
N GLU A 862 4.58 29.66 -17.28
CA GLU A 862 4.80 30.87 -18.08
C GLU A 862 3.87 30.93 -19.30
N LEU A 863 3.70 29.82 -20.03
CA LEU A 863 2.84 29.74 -21.22
C LEU A 863 1.37 29.97 -20.90
N LEU A 864 0.93 29.48 -19.75
CA LEU A 864 -0.44 29.65 -19.27
C LEU A 864 -0.66 31.08 -18.73
N GLY A 865 0.35 31.68 -18.10
CA GLY A 865 0.33 33.04 -17.55
C GLY A 865 -0.78 33.21 -16.53
N THR A 866 -1.67 34.21 -16.78
CA THR A 866 -2.81 34.52 -15.91
C THR A 866 -4.14 33.92 -16.39
N ALA A 867 -4.09 32.88 -17.26
CA ALA A 867 -5.29 32.22 -17.75
C ALA A 867 -6.12 31.63 -16.60
N GLN A 868 -7.43 31.76 -16.71
CA GLN A 868 -8.38 31.25 -15.71
C GLN A 868 -8.90 29.85 -16.05
N THR A 869 -8.50 29.33 -17.20
CA THR A 869 -8.84 27.99 -17.67
C THR A 869 -7.56 27.20 -17.97
N PRO A 870 -7.54 25.86 -17.81
CA PRO A 870 -6.38 25.01 -18.11
C PRO A 870 -6.16 24.85 -19.62
N PHE A 871 -6.05 25.98 -20.31
CA PHE A 871 -5.93 26.08 -21.74
C PHE A 871 -4.88 27.12 -22.16
N ILE A 872 -3.86 26.69 -22.88
CA ILE A 872 -2.80 27.52 -23.43
C ILE A 872 -3.30 28.11 -24.76
N ASN A 873 -3.28 29.43 -24.87
CA ASN A 873 -3.65 30.09 -26.12
C ASN A 873 -2.77 29.59 -27.27
N ALA A 874 -3.39 29.25 -28.38
CA ALA A 874 -2.68 28.74 -29.57
C ALA A 874 -1.49 29.60 -30.01
N ALA A 875 -1.62 30.95 -29.90
CA ALA A 875 -0.55 31.86 -30.27
C ALA A 875 0.69 31.77 -29.38
N ASN A 876 0.56 31.31 -28.13
CA ASN A 876 1.67 31.16 -27.18
C ASN A 876 2.63 30.03 -27.56
N TRP A 877 2.19 29.09 -28.41
CA TRP A 877 3.05 28.02 -28.90
C TRP A 877 4.07 28.47 -29.95
N GLY A 878 3.89 29.65 -30.56
CA GLY A 878 4.79 30.21 -31.56
C GLY A 878 5.05 29.25 -32.73
N ASP A 879 6.31 28.97 -33.00
CA ASP A 879 6.79 28.06 -34.05
C ASP A 879 6.99 26.61 -33.58
N THR A 880 6.50 26.27 -32.37
CA THR A 880 6.69 24.95 -31.78
C THR A 880 5.91 23.89 -32.57
N ARG A 881 6.59 22.80 -32.91
CA ARG A 881 6.05 21.74 -33.77
C ARG A 881 6.58 20.38 -33.43
N VAL A 882 5.81 19.33 -33.70
CA VAL A 882 6.19 17.92 -33.56
C VAL A 882 6.58 17.36 -34.91
N VAL A 883 7.74 16.70 -35.00
CA VAL A 883 8.22 16.05 -36.22
C VAL A 883 7.61 14.65 -36.33
N LEU A 884 7.06 14.32 -37.50
CA LEU A 884 6.39 13.05 -37.79
C LEU A 884 7.23 12.22 -38.79
N PRO A 885 8.18 11.41 -38.36
CA PRO A 885 9.15 10.72 -39.22
C PRO A 885 8.49 9.65 -40.11
N PHE A 886 7.28 9.24 -39.79
CA PHE A 886 6.50 8.19 -40.48
C PHE A 886 5.37 8.75 -41.37
N ALA A 887 5.13 10.07 -41.37
CA ALA A 887 4.06 10.63 -42.15
C ALA A 887 4.47 10.82 -43.64
N ASP A 888 3.64 10.30 -44.54
CA ASP A 888 3.68 10.68 -45.95
C ASP A 888 3.00 12.05 -46.15
N ALA A 889 3.27 12.69 -47.28
CA ALA A 889 2.61 13.96 -47.59
C ALA A 889 1.08 13.89 -47.58
N ASN A 890 0.47 14.95 -47.03
CA ASN A 890 -1.00 15.14 -46.97
C ASN A 890 -1.77 14.13 -46.10
N ARG A 891 -1.22 13.66 -44.99
CA ARG A 891 -1.98 12.88 -44.02
C ARG A 891 -2.89 13.76 -43.16
N SER A 892 -4.07 13.21 -42.86
CA SER A 892 -5.09 13.89 -42.09
C SER A 892 -5.25 13.24 -40.70
N TRP A 893 -5.40 14.08 -39.69
CA TRP A 893 -5.45 13.70 -38.28
C TRP A 893 -6.68 14.31 -37.62
N LYS A 894 -7.49 13.48 -36.96
CA LYS A 894 -8.62 13.96 -36.14
C LYS A 894 -8.21 13.98 -34.66
N GLY A 895 -8.33 15.14 -34.04
CA GLY A 895 -8.05 15.31 -32.58
C GLY A 895 -9.22 14.88 -31.71
N LEU A 896 -8.95 14.75 -30.40
CA LEU A 896 -9.98 14.66 -29.37
C LEU A 896 -10.77 15.97 -29.33
N PHE A 897 -12.02 15.93 -28.95
CA PHE A 897 -12.90 17.08 -28.80
C PHE A 897 -13.02 18.01 -30.01
N SER A 898 -12.48 17.61 -31.16
CA SER A 898 -12.49 18.41 -32.37
C SER A 898 -13.10 17.64 -33.54
N ASP A 899 -13.95 18.31 -34.33
CA ASP A 899 -14.37 17.80 -35.62
C ASP A 899 -13.44 18.27 -36.76
N ALA A 900 -12.54 19.22 -36.46
CA ALA A 900 -11.55 19.69 -37.42
C ALA A 900 -10.47 18.64 -37.66
N VAL A 901 -10.13 18.45 -38.94
CA VAL A 901 -9.06 17.59 -39.37
C VAL A 901 -7.82 18.44 -39.63
N VAL A 902 -6.72 18.13 -38.99
CA VAL A 902 -5.42 18.75 -39.25
C VAL A 902 -4.72 17.93 -40.33
N THR A 903 -4.45 18.58 -41.47
CA THR A 903 -3.65 17.95 -42.53
C THR A 903 -2.23 18.44 -42.44
N THR A 904 -1.28 17.53 -42.47
CA THR A 904 0.15 17.84 -42.37
C THR A 904 1.00 16.87 -43.18
N ASP A 905 2.16 17.33 -43.56
CA ASP A 905 3.14 16.51 -44.30
C ASP A 905 4.06 15.76 -43.36
N LYS A 906 4.99 16.48 -42.68
CA LYS A 906 5.98 15.88 -41.77
C LYS A 906 6.06 16.55 -40.42
N GLU A 907 5.40 17.66 -40.26
CA GLU A 907 5.43 18.46 -39.02
C GLU A 907 4.02 18.84 -38.58
N LEU A 908 3.73 18.69 -37.32
CA LEU A 908 2.47 19.08 -36.70
C LEU A 908 2.69 20.37 -35.88
N LEU A 909 2.25 21.50 -36.41
CA LEU A 909 2.39 22.78 -35.71
C LEU A 909 1.43 22.85 -34.52
N LEU A 910 1.94 23.13 -33.31
CA LEU A 910 1.14 23.08 -32.08
C LEU A 910 0.10 24.18 -31.99
N SER A 911 0.35 25.36 -32.54
CA SER A 911 -0.64 26.43 -32.62
C SER A 911 -1.89 26.08 -33.45
N ALA A 912 -1.78 25.11 -34.36
CA ALA A 912 -2.90 24.57 -35.11
C ALA A 912 -3.49 23.32 -34.42
N ALA A 913 -2.64 22.43 -33.93
CA ALA A 913 -3.01 21.16 -33.33
C ALA A 913 -3.70 21.27 -31.97
N LEU A 914 -3.27 22.24 -31.16
CA LEU A 914 -3.78 22.46 -29.78
C LEU A 914 -4.72 23.69 -29.70
N LYS A 915 -5.36 24.04 -30.80
CA LYS A 915 -6.20 25.22 -30.91
C LYS A 915 -7.45 25.17 -30.03
N GLU A 916 -8.01 24.01 -29.81
CA GLU A 916 -9.27 23.81 -29.06
C GLU A 916 -9.05 23.21 -27.69
N PHE A 917 -7.99 22.40 -27.54
CA PHE A 917 -7.65 21.76 -26.28
C PHE A 917 -6.14 21.57 -26.17
N SER A 918 -5.55 21.89 -25.03
CA SER A 918 -4.09 21.92 -24.85
C SER A 918 -3.47 20.52 -24.66
N VAL A 919 -4.28 19.50 -24.39
CA VAL A 919 -3.87 18.10 -24.20
C VAL A 919 -4.57 17.29 -25.29
N ASN A 920 -3.86 16.69 -26.21
CA ASN A 920 -4.53 16.09 -27.36
C ASN A 920 -3.99 14.72 -27.81
N LEU A 921 -4.88 13.91 -28.32
CA LEU A 921 -4.63 12.65 -29.02
C LEU A 921 -5.23 12.76 -30.42
N PHE A 922 -4.41 12.52 -31.42
CA PHE A 922 -4.80 12.52 -32.81
C PHE A 922 -4.83 11.09 -33.34
N ILE A 923 -5.90 10.72 -34.04
CA ILE A 923 -6.00 9.48 -34.81
C ILE A 923 -5.94 9.80 -36.28
N GLN A 924 -5.19 9.01 -37.03
CA GLN A 924 -5.13 9.12 -38.48
C GLN A 924 -6.52 8.85 -39.07
N THR A 925 -7.00 9.74 -39.91
CA THR A 925 -8.20 9.51 -40.70
C THR A 925 -7.81 8.80 -42.00
N LYS A 926 -8.67 7.88 -42.47
CA LYS A 926 -8.46 7.15 -43.74
C LYS A 926 -8.59 8.05 -44.96
#